data_a78d872b10e337d905c1175732143d6a
#
_entry.id   a78d872b10e337d905c1175732143d6a
#
_cell.length_a   1.000
_cell.length_b   1.000
_cell.length_c   1.000
_cell.angle_alpha   90.00
_cell.angle_beta   90.00
_cell.angle_gamma   90.00
#
_symmetry.space_group_name_H-M   'P 1'
#
loop_
_entity.id
_entity.type
_entity.pdbx_description
1 polymer ?
#
loop_
_entity_poly.entity_id
_entity_poly.type
_entity_poly.pdbx_seq_one_letter_code
_entity_poly.pdbx_strand_id
1 'polypeptide(L)'
;MSAHSDPPAHHPAPPAFDLSHPPAFPRHVVTAVLVAHDGARWLPDALAGLLGQERPVQRAVAADTGSDDDSARLLADALGADRVLHLARRAGFGTAVDEAVRATPAPTADDLPYLAGSSGWDPVSRTWRDDPHDPYGSPDAHDRDAEPVQWLWLLHDDCAPEPGALRELLRVADQEIAAGRPAAVLGPKLRSWYDRRQLLEVGVTVARGGRRWTGLDRREQDQGQHDQVRSVLSVSSAGMLVRRDVWEALGGFDPRLPLMRDDVDFCWRAHAAGHRVLVAPDAVLRHAEAASRERRPVDCVGRRPASPHRVDKAGAVYALLANTRAAALPYVLLRIVLGTLLSALGHLVGKVPGQALDELTGLGAVLLRPGRIRAARGRRAAAVDAKELRPLFPPPGATLRVAFEQVMTFFGGRSDPEARSAGRHGAVESGPGGDEADFLEIEQFARLRRIARKPAPVLFTALLLVSAVACRGLYGGGALAGGALLPVPEGASDLWSLYADGWHAVGTGSTASAPPYLAVLAALSTLLLGSPDLAVTLLLVCSVPLAGLTAYFASRPLVASRPLRAWGSVAYAFLPAVTGALATGRLGTAVLAILLPLLARAAVAAGGFRSPGARPVWRAVWTYALLLTVATAFAPVVWPLAVVLGLGVLALRARGGGLVPHALALLAVAATPLLVLAPWSLGLLTDPGRLLTEAGTEYGGGTGTPLRLLTADPGGPRTFGGLLFAGVLLAALGALLRADRRGAAG
;
A
#
# COMPACT_ATOMS: atom_id res chain seq x y z
N MET A 1 -2.70 -66.80 14.29
CA MET A 1 -1.67 -65.76 14.17
C MET A 1 -2.25 -64.51 14.83
N SER A 2 -1.85 -64.27 16.08
CA SER A 2 -2.36 -63.22 16.96
C SER A 2 -1.62 -61.94 16.66
N ALA A 3 -2.32 -60.88 16.27
CA ALA A 3 -1.77 -59.53 16.14
C ALA A 3 -1.60 -58.94 17.55
N HIS A 4 -0.38 -58.70 17.97
CA HIS A 4 -0.05 -57.88 19.14
C HIS A 4 -0.35 -56.42 18.76
N SER A 5 -1.34 -55.85 19.44
CA SER A 5 -1.55 -54.41 19.48
C SER A 5 -0.59 -53.81 20.52
N ASP A 6 0.37 -53.02 20.04
CA ASP A 6 1.21 -52.18 20.92
C ASP A 6 0.33 -51.19 21.71
N PRO A 7 0.65 -50.95 23.01
CA PRO A 7 -0.04 -49.95 23.80
C PRO A 7 0.28 -48.53 23.26
N PRO A 8 -0.67 -47.59 23.36
CA PRO A 8 -0.45 -46.22 22.89
C PRO A 8 0.71 -45.59 23.66
N ALA A 9 1.63 -44.95 22.91
CA ALA A 9 2.76 -44.23 23.45
C ALA A 9 2.28 -43.21 24.49
N HIS A 10 2.71 -43.33 25.72
CA HIS A 10 2.53 -42.30 26.73
C HIS A 10 3.23 -41.03 26.27
N HIS A 11 2.46 -40.03 25.80
CA HIS A 11 2.96 -38.69 25.73
C HIS A 11 3.29 -38.22 27.16
N PRO A 12 4.47 -37.66 27.43
CA PRO A 12 4.80 -37.11 28.74
C PRO A 12 3.77 -35.97 29.00
N ALA A 13 3.25 -35.95 30.22
CA ALA A 13 2.40 -34.87 30.68
C ALA A 13 3.13 -33.53 30.44
N PRO A 14 2.39 -32.45 29.99
CA PRO A 14 3.01 -31.17 29.77
C PRO A 14 3.75 -30.71 31.03
N PRO A 15 4.96 -30.11 30.90
CA PRO A 15 5.73 -29.71 32.08
C PRO A 15 4.86 -28.74 32.89
N ALA A 16 4.55 -29.17 34.13
CA ALA A 16 3.96 -28.29 35.11
C ALA A 16 4.93 -27.11 35.28
N PHE A 17 4.43 -25.88 35.16
CA PHE A 17 5.23 -24.68 35.45
C PHE A 17 5.78 -24.87 36.88
N ASP A 18 7.11 -25.07 37.01
CA ASP A 18 7.74 -25.29 38.33
C ASP A 18 7.75 -23.95 39.08
N LEU A 19 6.80 -23.79 39.98
CA LEU A 19 6.64 -22.61 40.84
C LEU A 19 7.31 -22.81 42.22
N SER A 20 8.08 -23.90 42.39
CA SER A 20 8.72 -24.20 43.68
C SER A 20 9.92 -23.29 43.98
N HIS A 21 10.52 -22.70 42.94
CA HIS A 21 11.65 -21.79 43.07
C HIS A 21 11.27 -20.37 42.52
N PRO A 22 11.76 -19.29 43.20
CA PRO A 22 11.51 -17.94 42.71
C PRO A 22 12.18 -17.73 41.34
N PRO A 23 11.43 -17.36 40.30
CA PRO A 23 12.02 -17.05 39.00
C PRO A 23 12.77 -15.71 39.05
N ALA A 24 13.55 -15.41 37.99
CA ALA A 24 14.12 -14.07 37.84
C ALA A 24 13.01 -13.03 37.89
N PHE A 25 13.24 -11.92 38.58
CA PHE A 25 12.23 -10.87 38.85
C PHE A 25 10.95 -11.40 39.51
N PRO A 26 11.03 -11.93 40.73
CA PRO A 26 9.91 -12.65 41.39
C PRO A 26 8.68 -11.76 41.64
N ARG A 27 8.86 -10.46 41.75
CA ARG A 27 7.74 -9.50 41.91
C ARG A 27 6.85 -9.36 40.67
N HIS A 28 7.35 -9.74 39.50
CA HIS A 28 6.60 -9.67 38.25
C HIS A 28 5.89 -10.99 37.98
N VAL A 29 4.57 -10.97 38.09
CA VAL A 29 3.71 -12.12 37.83
C VAL A 29 3.13 -12.03 36.43
N VAL A 30 3.44 -13.00 35.57
CA VAL A 30 3.09 -12.95 34.15
C VAL A 30 2.08 -14.02 33.79
N THR A 31 0.97 -13.60 33.20
CA THR A 31 0.00 -14.46 32.53
C THR A 31 0.19 -14.30 31.01
N ALA A 32 0.63 -15.34 30.33
CA ALA A 32 0.69 -15.36 28.88
C ALA A 32 -0.71 -15.65 28.29
N VAL A 33 -1.09 -14.86 27.29
CA VAL A 33 -2.33 -15.03 26.54
C VAL A 33 -2.01 -15.24 25.07
N LEU A 34 -2.19 -16.47 24.58
CA LEU A 34 -1.93 -16.88 23.20
C LEU A 34 -3.25 -16.96 22.44
N VAL A 35 -3.39 -16.22 21.34
CA VAL A 35 -4.58 -16.29 20.49
C VAL A 35 -4.23 -16.98 19.19
N ALA A 36 -5.00 -18.02 18.82
CA ALA A 36 -4.84 -18.76 17.58
C ALA A 36 -6.08 -18.63 16.65
N HIS A 37 -5.76 -18.60 15.33
CA HIS A 37 -6.74 -18.61 14.25
C HIS A 37 -6.13 -19.18 12.98
N ASP A 38 -6.44 -20.43 12.61
CA ASP A 38 -5.85 -21.13 11.47
C ASP A 38 -4.31 -21.00 11.43
N GLY A 39 -3.67 -21.22 12.57
CA GLY A 39 -2.26 -20.99 12.79
C GLY A 39 -1.40 -22.25 12.92
N ALA A 40 -1.93 -23.44 12.64
CA ALA A 40 -1.25 -24.74 12.86
C ALA A 40 0.15 -24.79 12.25
N ARG A 41 0.40 -24.03 11.18
CA ARG A 41 1.73 -23.93 10.54
C ARG A 41 2.80 -23.28 11.41
N TRP A 42 2.46 -22.27 12.20
CA TRP A 42 3.40 -21.45 12.98
C TRP A 42 3.34 -21.77 14.47
N LEU A 43 2.20 -22.30 14.92
CA LEU A 43 1.87 -22.55 16.31
C LEU A 43 2.91 -23.45 17.03
N PRO A 44 3.51 -24.51 16.43
CA PRO A 44 4.53 -25.30 17.10
C PRO A 44 5.75 -24.48 17.54
N ASP A 45 6.25 -23.57 16.69
CA ASP A 45 7.37 -22.68 17.03
C ASP A 45 6.96 -21.63 18.07
N ALA A 46 5.72 -21.10 17.98
CA ALA A 46 5.20 -20.15 18.94
C ALA A 46 5.06 -20.76 20.34
N LEU A 47 4.53 -21.98 20.42
CA LEU A 47 4.44 -22.75 21.68
C LEU A 47 5.82 -23.13 22.24
N ALA A 48 6.72 -23.59 21.38
CA ALA A 48 8.10 -23.89 21.78
C ALA A 48 8.80 -22.63 22.34
N GLY A 49 8.59 -21.46 21.70
CA GLY A 49 9.11 -20.19 22.19
C GLY A 49 8.50 -19.75 23.51
N LEU A 50 7.20 -19.95 23.72
CA LEU A 50 6.51 -19.62 24.98
C LEU A 50 6.97 -20.54 26.13
N LEU A 51 7.00 -21.85 25.90
CA LEU A 51 7.33 -22.83 26.93
C LEU A 51 8.85 -22.91 27.19
N GLY A 52 9.67 -22.53 26.21
CA GLY A 52 11.14 -22.51 26.30
C GLY A 52 11.73 -21.19 26.80
N GLN A 53 10.97 -20.34 27.47
CA GLN A 53 11.50 -19.11 28.03
C GLN A 53 12.45 -19.37 29.20
N GLU A 54 13.62 -18.69 29.21
CA GLU A 54 14.56 -18.69 30.35
C GLU A 54 13.92 -18.20 31.65
N ARG A 55 12.97 -17.26 31.52
CA ARG A 55 12.10 -16.81 32.58
C ARG A 55 10.70 -17.32 32.29
N PRO A 56 10.24 -18.43 32.89
CA PRO A 56 8.93 -19.01 32.64
C PRO A 56 7.80 -18.07 33.08
N VAL A 57 6.65 -18.17 32.42
CA VAL A 57 5.42 -17.49 32.83
C VAL A 57 4.80 -18.26 34.02
N GLN A 58 4.09 -17.58 34.91
CA GLN A 58 3.36 -18.22 36.01
C GLN A 58 2.08 -18.90 35.53
N ARG A 59 1.46 -18.36 34.48
CA ARG A 59 0.25 -18.90 33.92
C ARG A 59 0.22 -18.70 32.40
N ALA A 60 -0.27 -19.69 31.67
CA ALA A 60 -0.55 -19.56 30.25
C ALA A 60 -2.00 -19.96 29.97
N VAL A 61 -2.67 -19.21 29.13
CA VAL A 61 -4.00 -19.47 28.60
C VAL A 61 -4.02 -19.22 27.11
N ALA A 62 -4.74 -20.04 26.37
CA ALA A 62 -4.93 -19.85 24.95
C ALA A 62 -6.40 -19.61 24.60
N ALA A 63 -6.63 -18.85 23.54
CA ALA A 63 -7.95 -18.70 22.94
C ALA A 63 -7.88 -19.12 21.47
N ASP A 64 -8.58 -20.17 21.11
CA ASP A 64 -8.81 -20.57 19.73
C ASP A 64 -10.07 -19.88 19.21
N THR A 65 -9.95 -19.14 18.12
CA THR A 65 -11.07 -18.38 17.52
C THR A 65 -11.79 -19.17 16.43
N GLY A 66 -12.02 -20.45 16.68
CA GLY A 66 -12.73 -21.35 15.78
C GLY A 66 -11.92 -21.71 14.54
N SER A 67 -10.69 -22.16 14.76
CA SER A 67 -9.81 -22.62 13.70
C SER A 67 -10.37 -23.87 12.98
N ASP A 68 -10.23 -23.90 11.66
CA ASP A 68 -10.61 -25.03 10.81
C ASP A 68 -9.44 -26.03 10.62
N ASP A 69 -8.24 -25.69 11.11
CA ASP A 69 -7.03 -26.52 11.06
C ASP A 69 -6.72 -27.19 12.42
N ASP A 70 -5.53 -27.79 12.55
CA ASP A 70 -5.10 -28.47 13.78
C ASP A 70 -4.75 -27.55 14.96
N SER A 71 -4.97 -26.22 14.86
CA SER A 71 -4.57 -25.24 15.88
C SER A 71 -5.14 -25.56 17.26
N ALA A 72 -6.44 -25.85 17.37
CA ALA A 72 -7.11 -26.15 18.63
C ALA A 72 -6.50 -27.39 19.30
N ARG A 73 -6.19 -28.43 18.53
CA ARG A 73 -5.58 -29.66 19.01
C ARG A 73 -4.15 -29.39 19.52
N LEU A 74 -3.33 -28.69 18.75
CA LEU A 74 -1.96 -28.34 19.13
C LEU A 74 -1.90 -27.52 20.43
N LEU A 75 -2.85 -26.60 20.63
CA LEU A 75 -2.97 -25.84 21.87
C LEU A 75 -3.32 -26.74 23.06
N ALA A 76 -4.30 -27.64 22.90
CA ALA A 76 -4.73 -28.54 23.94
C ALA A 76 -3.63 -29.56 24.33
N ASP A 77 -2.90 -30.06 23.32
CA ASP A 77 -1.78 -30.97 23.54
C ASP A 77 -0.60 -30.32 24.30
N ALA A 78 -0.36 -29.02 24.05
CA ALA A 78 0.79 -28.31 24.65
C ALA A 78 0.48 -27.67 26.01
N LEU A 79 -0.71 -27.11 26.19
CA LEU A 79 -1.07 -26.33 27.39
C LEU A 79 -2.02 -27.06 28.33
N GLY A 80 -2.73 -28.08 27.84
CA GLY A 80 -3.86 -28.71 28.51
C GLY A 80 -5.21 -28.14 28.02
N ALA A 81 -6.19 -29.03 27.86
CA ALA A 81 -7.51 -28.66 27.33
C ALA A 81 -8.27 -27.64 28.23
N ASP A 82 -8.02 -27.67 29.52
CA ASP A 82 -8.59 -26.76 30.53
C ASP A 82 -8.07 -25.32 30.40
N ARG A 83 -6.99 -25.09 29.69
CA ARG A 83 -6.37 -23.78 29.46
C ARG A 83 -6.64 -23.22 28.06
N VAL A 84 -7.49 -23.87 27.28
CA VAL A 84 -7.84 -23.46 25.92
C VAL A 84 -9.31 -23.05 25.89
N LEU A 85 -9.57 -21.77 25.58
CA LEU A 85 -10.91 -21.27 25.32
C LEU A 85 -11.25 -21.42 23.84
N HIS A 86 -12.39 -22.02 23.57
CA HIS A 86 -12.90 -22.14 22.19
C HIS A 86 -13.93 -21.04 21.96
N LEU A 87 -13.63 -20.14 21.04
CA LEU A 87 -14.46 -19.01 20.68
C LEU A 87 -15.03 -19.16 19.27
N ALA A 88 -16.05 -18.39 18.98
CA ALA A 88 -16.62 -18.37 17.63
C ALA A 88 -15.62 -17.83 16.60
N ARG A 89 -15.59 -18.42 15.40
CA ARG A 89 -14.67 -18.06 14.30
C ARG A 89 -14.61 -16.56 13.97
N ARG A 90 -15.61 -15.79 14.35
CA ARG A 90 -15.65 -14.34 14.13
C ARG A 90 -15.18 -13.50 15.30
N ALA A 91 -14.68 -14.12 16.34
CA ALA A 91 -14.07 -13.38 17.44
C ALA A 91 -12.80 -12.70 16.94
N GLY A 92 -12.71 -11.38 17.07
CA GLY A 92 -11.49 -10.65 16.77
C GLY A 92 -10.42 -10.88 17.84
N PHE A 93 -9.16 -10.58 17.51
CA PHE A 93 -8.02 -10.78 18.42
C PHE A 93 -8.26 -10.14 19.79
N GLY A 94 -8.65 -8.85 19.82
CA GLY A 94 -8.92 -8.14 21.09
C GLY A 94 -10.02 -8.79 21.92
N THR A 95 -11.09 -9.24 21.28
CA THR A 95 -12.18 -9.95 21.97
C THR A 95 -11.68 -11.27 22.56
N ALA A 96 -10.85 -12.01 21.81
CA ALA A 96 -10.28 -13.27 22.28
C ALA A 96 -9.36 -13.07 23.50
N VAL A 97 -8.54 -12.02 23.49
CA VAL A 97 -7.72 -11.62 24.64
C VAL A 97 -8.58 -11.28 25.85
N ASP A 98 -9.62 -10.45 25.67
CA ASP A 98 -10.51 -10.04 26.76
C ASP A 98 -11.25 -11.22 27.38
N GLU A 99 -11.71 -12.20 26.59
CA GLU A 99 -12.35 -13.41 27.09
C GLU A 99 -11.34 -14.30 27.85
N ALA A 100 -10.12 -14.45 27.33
CA ALA A 100 -9.07 -15.21 27.98
C ALA A 100 -8.65 -14.58 29.33
N VAL A 101 -8.52 -13.25 29.38
CA VAL A 101 -8.20 -12.53 30.62
C VAL A 101 -9.33 -12.64 31.65
N ARG A 102 -10.61 -12.56 31.23
CA ARG A 102 -11.77 -12.75 32.13
C ARG A 102 -11.86 -14.17 32.65
N ALA A 103 -11.59 -15.16 31.82
CA ALA A 103 -11.60 -16.57 32.25
C ALA A 103 -10.42 -16.93 33.15
N THR A 104 -9.39 -16.10 33.22
CA THR A 104 -8.18 -16.36 33.98
C THR A 104 -7.97 -15.26 35.01
N PRO A 105 -8.50 -15.42 36.25
CA PRO A 105 -8.31 -14.44 37.33
C PRO A 105 -6.81 -14.25 37.62
N ALA A 106 -6.47 -13.08 38.15
CA ALA A 106 -5.09 -12.80 38.55
C ALA A 106 -4.61 -13.82 39.58
N PRO A 107 -3.37 -14.37 39.45
CA PRO A 107 -2.80 -15.19 40.48
C PRO A 107 -2.70 -14.41 41.80
N THR A 108 -3.12 -15.04 42.88
CA THR A 108 -2.98 -14.51 44.25
C THR A 108 -1.65 -14.93 44.87
N ALA A 109 -1.27 -14.36 46.02
CA ALA A 109 -0.08 -14.79 46.73
C ALA A 109 -0.15 -16.27 47.14
N ASP A 110 -1.37 -16.79 47.42
CA ASP A 110 -1.58 -18.20 47.76
C ASP A 110 -1.33 -19.13 46.54
N ASP A 111 -1.53 -18.65 45.33
CA ASP A 111 -1.24 -19.40 44.07
C ASP A 111 0.27 -19.46 43.77
N LEU A 112 1.08 -18.64 44.46
CA LEU A 112 2.49 -18.45 44.17
C LEU A 112 3.33 -18.68 45.44
N PRO A 113 3.72 -19.91 45.75
CA PRO A 113 4.40 -20.28 46.99
C PRO A 113 5.66 -19.45 47.30
N TYR A 114 6.36 -18.98 46.27
CA TYR A 114 7.55 -18.13 46.45
C TYR A 114 7.23 -16.66 46.83
N LEU A 115 6.00 -16.23 46.68
CA LEU A 115 5.49 -14.91 47.16
C LEU A 115 4.78 -15.02 48.52
N ALA A 116 4.20 -16.18 48.81
CA ALA A 116 3.67 -16.46 50.11
C ALA A 116 4.86 -16.46 51.10
N GLY A 117 4.93 -15.44 51.94
CA GLY A 117 5.97 -15.37 52.95
C GLY A 117 5.99 -16.69 53.76
N SER A 118 7.09 -17.40 53.68
CA SER A 118 7.27 -18.61 54.49
C SER A 118 7.42 -18.20 55.95
N SER A 119 6.33 -17.78 56.57
CA SER A 119 6.27 -17.74 58.03
C SER A 119 6.22 -19.19 58.51
N GLY A 120 7.27 -19.70 59.01
CA GLY A 120 7.30 -21.07 59.51
C GLY A 120 8.67 -21.53 59.99
N TRP A 121 8.64 -22.52 60.87
CA TRP A 121 9.82 -23.20 61.38
C TRP A 121 10.56 -23.92 60.22
N ASP A 122 11.80 -23.53 59.95
CA ASP A 122 12.67 -24.24 59.05
C ASP A 122 13.33 -25.37 59.76
N PRO A 123 13.00 -26.66 59.49
CA PRO A 123 13.54 -27.80 60.19
C PRO A 123 15.03 -28.05 59.86
N VAL A 124 15.58 -27.47 58.77
CA VAL A 124 16.97 -27.61 58.35
C VAL A 124 17.85 -26.62 59.09
N SER A 125 17.46 -25.34 59.15
CA SER A 125 18.17 -24.28 59.87
C SER A 125 17.78 -24.20 61.34
N ARG A 126 16.71 -24.88 61.77
CA ARG A 126 16.14 -24.85 63.13
C ARG A 126 15.82 -23.43 63.60
N THR A 127 15.41 -22.56 62.72
CA THR A 127 15.03 -21.17 63.03
C THR A 127 13.62 -20.87 62.53
N TRP A 128 12.90 -19.95 63.18
CA TRP A 128 11.69 -19.35 62.64
C TRP A 128 12.09 -18.33 61.58
N ARG A 129 11.56 -18.43 60.41
CA ARG A 129 11.85 -17.51 59.29
C ARG A 129 11.29 -16.09 59.43
N ASP A 130 10.55 -15.81 60.45
CA ASP A 130 10.04 -14.46 60.78
C ASP A 130 10.58 -14.06 62.15
N ASP A 131 11.83 -13.64 62.21
CA ASP A 131 12.33 -12.87 63.34
C ASP A 131 12.31 -11.39 62.99
N PRO A 132 11.32 -10.59 63.53
CA PRO A 132 11.29 -9.14 63.29
C PRO A 132 12.49 -8.41 63.86
N HIS A 133 13.42 -9.12 64.52
CA HIS A 133 14.60 -8.59 65.20
C HIS A 133 15.94 -9.12 64.66
N ASP A 134 15.99 -9.62 63.39
CA ASP A 134 17.25 -9.94 62.76
C ASP A 134 18.03 -8.66 62.39
N PRO A 135 19.05 -8.25 63.18
CA PRO A 135 19.82 -7.04 62.92
C PRO A 135 20.78 -7.18 61.69
N TYR A 136 20.86 -8.36 61.06
CA TYR A 136 21.60 -8.64 59.84
C TYR A 136 20.73 -8.97 58.65
N GLY A 137 19.48 -8.53 58.67
CA GLY A 137 18.52 -8.73 57.60
C GLY A 137 19.14 -8.46 56.24
N SER A 138 19.10 -9.47 55.37
CA SER A 138 19.56 -9.33 54.00
C SER A 138 18.90 -8.09 53.34
N PRO A 139 19.68 -7.33 52.54
CA PRO A 139 19.15 -6.14 51.84
C PRO A 139 17.90 -6.42 50.98
N ASP A 140 17.64 -7.71 50.67
CA ASP A 140 16.49 -8.18 49.89
C ASP A 140 15.18 -8.25 50.70
N ALA A 141 15.22 -8.07 52.05
CA ALA A 141 14.03 -8.15 52.92
C ALA A 141 13.04 -6.99 52.68
N HIS A 142 13.53 -5.78 52.38
CA HIS A 142 12.72 -4.60 52.11
C HIS A 142 11.95 -4.65 50.79
N ASP A 143 12.33 -5.57 49.89
CA ASP A 143 11.67 -5.71 48.57
C ASP A 143 10.50 -6.72 48.61
N ARG A 144 10.31 -7.46 49.73
CA ARG A 144 9.29 -8.50 49.86
C ARG A 144 7.90 -7.96 50.22
N ASP A 145 7.81 -6.77 50.81
CA ASP A 145 6.52 -6.13 51.22
C ASP A 145 5.83 -5.37 50.08
N ALA A 146 6.46 -5.27 48.92
CA ALA A 146 5.87 -4.57 47.79
C ALA A 146 4.90 -5.48 47.04
N GLU A 147 3.69 -5.01 46.76
CA GLU A 147 2.68 -5.73 45.99
C GLU A 147 3.21 -6.27 44.66
N PRO A 148 2.92 -7.52 44.29
CA PRO A 148 3.36 -8.08 43.03
C PRO A 148 2.73 -7.36 41.85
N VAL A 149 3.53 -7.06 40.83
CA VAL A 149 3.07 -6.40 39.60
C VAL A 149 2.57 -7.48 38.61
N GLN A 150 1.28 -7.42 38.33
CA GLN A 150 0.62 -8.36 37.43
C GLN A 150 0.76 -7.91 35.97
N TRP A 151 1.17 -8.83 35.10
CA TRP A 151 1.38 -8.61 33.69
C TRP A 151 0.58 -9.57 32.82
N LEU A 152 0.10 -9.08 31.67
CA LEU A 152 -0.43 -9.86 30.57
C LEU A 152 0.59 -9.83 29.44
N TRP A 153 1.05 -11.01 28.99
CA TRP A 153 1.93 -11.14 27.84
C TRP A 153 1.14 -11.67 26.65
N LEU A 154 0.86 -10.78 25.67
CA LEU A 154 0.01 -11.09 24.52
C LEU A 154 0.84 -11.69 23.40
N LEU A 155 0.41 -12.84 22.89
CA LEU A 155 1.10 -13.57 21.83
C LEU A 155 0.11 -13.94 20.72
N HIS A 156 0.61 -13.93 19.50
CA HIS A 156 -0.08 -14.46 18.32
C HIS A 156 0.43 -15.87 18.00
N ASP A 157 -0.40 -16.66 17.34
CA ASP A 157 -0.04 -18.01 16.86
C ASP A 157 1.09 -18.00 15.82
N ASP A 158 1.32 -16.89 15.13
CA ASP A 158 2.38 -16.66 14.15
C ASP A 158 3.54 -15.82 14.69
N CYS A 159 3.71 -15.81 16.01
CA CYS A 159 4.75 -15.08 16.73
C CYS A 159 5.54 -16.03 17.65
N ALA A 160 6.85 -16.17 17.43
CA ALA A 160 7.72 -17.04 18.23
C ALA A 160 8.73 -16.20 19.01
N PRO A 161 8.63 -16.14 20.36
CA PRO A 161 9.62 -15.49 21.22
C PRO A 161 10.95 -16.23 21.23
N GLU A 162 12.05 -15.48 21.29
CA GLU A 162 13.37 -16.06 21.60
C GLU A 162 13.47 -16.38 23.11
N PRO A 163 14.33 -17.30 23.53
CA PRO A 163 14.35 -17.80 24.93
C PRO A 163 14.51 -16.73 26.02
N GLY A 164 15.26 -15.66 25.74
CA GLY A 164 15.46 -14.55 26.66
C GLY A 164 14.41 -13.44 26.60
N ALA A 165 13.42 -13.53 25.69
CA ALA A 165 12.52 -12.41 25.39
C ALA A 165 11.74 -11.88 26.58
N LEU A 166 11.12 -12.75 27.36
CA LEU A 166 10.36 -12.34 28.55
C LEU A 166 11.28 -11.76 29.63
N ARG A 167 12.46 -12.38 29.86
CA ARG A 167 13.45 -11.88 30.81
C ARG A 167 13.84 -10.43 30.50
N GLU A 168 14.12 -10.13 29.24
CA GLU A 168 14.52 -8.78 28.83
C GLU A 168 13.37 -7.75 28.93
N LEU A 169 12.13 -8.13 28.63
CA LEU A 169 10.96 -7.30 28.89
C LEU A 169 10.82 -6.96 30.38
N LEU A 170 10.94 -7.96 31.24
CA LEU A 170 10.83 -7.76 32.68
C LEU A 170 12.03 -7.00 33.26
N ARG A 171 13.23 -7.19 32.73
CA ARG A 171 14.41 -6.39 33.11
C ARG A 171 14.18 -4.88 32.88
N VAL A 172 13.60 -4.52 31.72
CA VAL A 172 13.27 -3.12 31.44
C VAL A 172 12.13 -2.64 32.35
N ALA A 173 11.12 -3.47 32.61
CA ALA A 173 10.03 -3.13 33.54
C ALA A 173 10.56 -2.82 34.95
N ASP A 174 11.43 -3.68 35.47
CA ASP A 174 12.01 -3.56 36.80
C ASP A 174 12.92 -2.32 36.90
N GLN A 175 13.79 -2.07 35.91
CA GLN A 175 14.62 -0.88 35.83
C GLN A 175 13.81 0.42 35.84
N GLU A 176 12.67 0.47 35.12
CA GLU A 176 11.83 1.65 35.08
C GLU A 176 11.02 1.85 36.37
N ILE A 177 10.66 0.76 37.06
CA ILE A 177 10.07 0.83 38.42
C ILE A 177 11.10 1.37 39.42
N ALA A 178 12.31 0.84 39.41
CA ALA A 178 13.40 1.31 40.28
C ALA A 178 13.77 2.77 40.02
N ALA A 179 13.61 3.25 38.77
CA ALA A 179 13.82 4.65 38.42
C ALA A 179 12.62 5.56 38.79
N GLY A 180 11.57 5.06 39.44
CA GLY A 180 10.35 5.79 39.79
C GLY A 180 9.48 6.20 38.60
N ARG A 181 9.66 5.56 37.45
CA ARG A 181 8.95 5.86 36.18
C ARG A 181 8.32 4.60 35.58
N PRO A 182 7.42 3.91 36.27
CA PRO A 182 6.92 2.61 35.83
C PRO A 182 6.34 2.64 34.43
N ALA A 183 6.78 1.70 33.59
CA ALA A 183 6.18 1.47 32.29
C ALA A 183 4.90 0.65 32.46
N ALA A 184 3.86 0.98 31.69
CA ALA A 184 2.62 0.23 31.68
C ALA A 184 2.53 -0.77 30.51
N VAL A 185 3.23 -0.47 29.42
CA VAL A 185 3.27 -1.32 28.23
C VAL A 185 4.71 -1.41 27.72
N LEU A 186 5.16 -2.62 27.46
CA LEU A 186 6.44 -2.88 26.83
C LEU A 186 6.25 -3.76 25.59
N GLY A 187 7.03 -3.48 24.56
CA GLY A 187 7.03 -4.28 23.33
C GLY A 187 8.43 -4.74 22.95
N PRO A 188 8.54 -5.88 22.30
CA PRO A 188 9.79 -6.43 21.83
C PRO A 188 10.24 -5.79 20.51
N LYS A 189 11.44 -6.15 20.07
CA LYS A 189 11.91 -6.06 18.70
C LYS A 189 11.34 -7.22 17.89
N LEU A 190 10.62 -6.92 16.80
CA LEU A 190 10.09 -7.95 15.92
C LEU A 190 10.99 -8.14 14.70
N ARG A 191 11.40 -9.39 14.48
CA ARG A 191 12.14 -9.83 13.29
C ARG A 191 11.25 -10.69 12.39
N SER A 192 11.62 -10.75 11.11
CA SER A 192 10.90 -11.57 10.15
C SER A 192 11.04 -13.06 10.49
N TRP A 193 9.93 -13.80 10.38
CA TRP A 193 9.93 -15.26 10.52
C TRP A 193 10.85 -15.96 9.51
N TYR A 194 10.93 -15.41 8.30
CA TYR A 194 11.64 -16.02 7.16
C TYR A 194 13.08 -15.53 7.00
N ASP A 195 13.39 -14.34 7.51
CA ASP A 195 14.74 -13.77 7.54
C ASP A 195 15.04 -13.23 8.94
N ARG A 196 15.80 -13.98 9.72
CA ARG A 196 16.11 -13.68 11.13
C ARG A 196 16.88 -12.36 11.33
N ARG A 197 17.47 -11.80 10.28
CA ARG A 197 18.19 -10.53 10.34
C ARG A 197 17.29 -9.35 9.97
N GLN A 198 16.18 -9.60 9.26
CA GLN A 198 15.30 -8.54 8.82
C GLN A 198 14.43 -8.02 9.96
N LEU A 199 14.51 -6.70 10.22
CA LEU A 199 13.62 -6.02 11.15
C LEU A 199 12.23 -5.82 10.54
N LEU A 200 11.20 -6.10 11.31
CA LEU A 200 9.81 -5.77 11.01
C LEU A 200 9.36 -4.54 11.78
N GLU A 201 9.59 -4.53 13.08
CA GLU A 201 9.16 -3.45 13.97
C GLU A 201 10.08 -3.31 15.19
N VAL A 202 10.39 -2.07 15.55
CA VAL A 202 11.03 -1.69 16.81
C VAL A 202 10.26 -0.49 17.36
N GLY A 203 9.06 -0.76 17.86
CA GLY A 203 8.06 0.28 18.14
C GLY A 203 7.37 0.80 16.88
N VAL A 204 6.19 1.38 17.07
CA VAL A 204 5.28 1.82 16.01
C VAL A 204 4.79 3.22 16.30
N THR A 205 4.60 4.00 15.26
CA THR A 205 3.87 5.25 15.31
C THR A 205 2.92 5.37 14.12
N VAL A 206 2.14 6.44 14.08
CA VAL A 206 1.13 6.67 13.06
C VAL A 206 1.45 7.93 12.30
N ALA A 207 1.60 7.81 11.01
CA ALA A 207 1.72 8.94 10.11
C ALA A 207 0.44 9.78 10.12
N ARG A 208 0.54 11.06 9.76
CA ARG A 208 -0.62 11.97 9.76
C ARG A 208 -1.82 11.47 8.96
N GLY A 209 -1.62 10.63 7.93
CA GLY A 209 -2.70 9.99 7.15
C GLY A 209 -3.29 8.72 7.77
N GLY A 210 -2.87 8.32 8.96
CA GLY A 210 -3.32 7.09 9.63
C GLY A 210 -2.46 5.86 9.33
N ARG A 211 -1.51 5.96 8.42
CA ARG A 211 -0.66 4.84 8.06
C ARG A 211 0.30 4.48 9.20
N ARG A 212 0.43 3.17 9.49
CA ARG A 212 1.44 2.63 10.40
C ARG A 212 2.85 2.97 9.89
N TRP A 213 3.71 3.42 10.79
CA TRP A 213 5.06 3.82 10.48
C TRP A 213 6.01 3.29 11.55
N THR A 214 6.95 2.46 11.13
CA THR A 214 7.93 1.82 12.03
C THR A 214 9.24 2.60 12.11
N GLY A 215 9.47 3.53 11.18
CA GLY A 215 10.75 4.24 11.08
C GLY A 215 11.86 3.45 10.40
N LEU A 216 11.60 2.18 10.09
CA LEU A 216 12.57 1.28 9.46
C LEU A 216 12.63 1.48 7.94
N ASP A 217 13.78 1.27 7.36
CA ASP A 217 13.96 1.18 5.91
C ASP A 217 13.41 -0.16 5.39
N ARG A 218 13.07 -0.21 4.10
CA ARG A 218 12.53 -1.43 3.50
C ARG A 218 13.56 -2.57 3.53
N ARG A 219 13.24 -3.70 4.17
CA ARG A 219 14.13 -4.84 4.40
C ARG A 219 15.39 -4.47 5.19
N GLU A 220 15.25 -3.59 6.15
CA GLU A 220 16.32 -3.21 7.04
C GLU A 220 16.81 -4.45 7.82
N GLN A 221 18.13 -4.63 7.82
CA GLN A 221 18.77 -5.70 8.57
C GLN A 221 19.11 -5.21 9.98
N ASP A 222 18.95 -6.07 10.98
CA ASP A 222 19.34 -5.78 12.35
C ASP A 222 20.87 -5.82 12.49
N GLN A 223 21.43 -4.64 12.79
CA GLN A 223 22.85 -4.41 13.01
C GLN A 223 23.11 -3.70 14.35
N GLY A 224 22.14 -3.73 15.26
CA GLY A 224 22.22 -3.04 16.54
C GLY A 224 21.83 -1.55 16.50
N GLN A 225 21.41 -1.02 15.36
CA GLN A 225 21.10 0.39 15.19
C GLN A 225 19.83 0.87 15.95
N HIS A 226 19.05 -0.06 16.48
CA HIS A 226 17.80 0.22 17.22
C HIS A 226 17.80 -0.39 18.63
N ASP A 227 18.96 -0.61 19.23
CA ASP A 227 19.10 -1.33 20.50
C ASP A 227 18.93 -0.45 21.75
N GLN A 228 18.28 0.72 21.60
CA GLN A 228 18.01 1.61 22.73
C GLN A 228 16.57 1.48 23.21
N VAL A 229 16.38 1.30 24.53
CA VAL A 229 15.08 1.40 25.18
C VAL A 229 14.57 2.83 25.00
N ARG A 230 13.38 2.98 24.43
CA ARG A 230 12.81 4.29 24.15
C ARG A 230 11.30 4.31 24.24
N SER A 231 10.75 5.48 24.52
CA SER A 231 9.32 5.70 24.46
C SER A 231 8.84 5.73 22.99
N VAL A 232 7.76 5.02 22.71
CA VAL A 232 7.14 4.93 21.39
C VAL A 232 5.64 5.14 21.49
N LEU A 233 4.95 5.53 20.42
CA LEU A 233 3.49 5.71 20.44
C LEU A 233 2.78 4.39 20.70
N SER A 234 3.26 3.31 20.10
CA SER A 234 2.68 1.97 20.21
C SER A 234 3.76 0.90 20.02
N VAL A 235 3.45 -0.27 20.53
CA VAL A 235 4.15 -1.52 20.24
C VAL A 235 3.16 -2.52 19.65
N SER A 236 3.63 -3.49 18.87
CA SER A 236 2.76 -4.52 18.30
C SER A 236 2.11 -5.37 19.38
N SER A 237 0.86 -5.79 19.19
CA SER A 237 0.22 -6.81 20.03
C SER A 237 0.92 -8.16 20.00
N ALA A 238 1.75 -8.43 18.97
CA ALA A 238 2.60 -9.60 18.90
C ALA A 238 3.78 -9.49 19.88
N GLY A 239 3.62 -10.01 21.09
CA GLY A 239 4.62 -9.97 22.15
C GLY A 239 4.49 -8.79 23.12
N MET A 240 3.37 -8.05 23.10
CA MET A 240 3.11 -6.95 24.02
C MET A 240 3.02 -7.45 25.47
N LEU A 241 3.82 -6.87 26.36
CA LEU A 241 3.71 -7.05 27.80
C LEU A 241 2.99 -5.82 28.38
N VAL A 242 1.82 -6.01 28.97
CA VAL A 242 1.00 -4.92 29.50
C VAL A 242 0.62 -5.18 30.96
N ARG A 243 0.66 -4.17 31.80
CA ARG A 243 0.22 -4.26 33.19
C ARG A 243 -1.28 -4.56 33.22
N ARG A 244 -1.67 -5.54 34.03
CA ARG A 244 -3.05 -6.01 34.12
C ARG A 244 -4.00 -4.94 34.66
N ASP A 245 -3.59 -4.18 35.65
CA ASP A 245 -4.37 -3.06 36.22
C ASP A 245 -4.66 -1.97 35.16
N VAL A 246 -3.67 -1.65 34.31
CA VAL A 246 -3.82 -0.70 33.20
C VAL A 246 -4.72 -1.26 32.08
N TRP A 247 -4.58 -2.57 31.78
CA TRP A 247 -5.47 -3.26 30.84
C TRP A 247 -6.93 -3.17 31.27
N GLU A 248 -7.19 -3.49 32.52
CA GLU A 248 -8.55 -3.47 33.10
C GLU A 248 -9.09 -2.03 33.20
N ALA A 249 -8.28 -1.07 33.64
CA ALA A 249 -8.68 0.33 33.74
C ALA A 249 -9.02 0.97 32.39
N LEU A 250 -8.32 0.59 31.31
CA LEU A 250 -8.58 1.07 29.97
C LEU A 250 -9.65 0.25 29.23
N GLY A 251 -10.13 -0.88 29.82
CA GLY A 251 -11.12 -1.76 29.23
C GLY A 251 -10.62 -2.56 28.02
N GLY A 252 -9.35 -2.96 28.01
CA GLY A 252 -8.76 -3.78 26.99
C GLY A 252 -8.68 -3.13 25.59
N PHE A 253 -8.61 -3.95 24.56
CA PHE A 253 -8.71 -3.50 23.18
C PHE A 253 -10.14 -3.05 22.81
N ASP A 254 -10.26 -2.10 21.87
CA ASP A 254 -11.60 -1.70 21.40
C ASP A 254 -12.19 -2.82 20.53
N PRO A 255 -13.33 -3.46 20.89
CA PRO A 255 -13.96 -4.54 20.13
C PRO A 255 -14.41 -4.13 18.72
N ARG A 256 -14.35 -2.84 18.40
CA ARG A 256 -14.60 -2.31 17.05
C ARG A 256 -13.37 -2.36 16.15
N LEU A 257 -12.20 -2.70 16.72
CA LEU A 257 -10.95 -3.00 16.04
C LEU A 257 -10.65 -4.50 16.19
N PRO A 258 -11.34 -5.36 15.44
CA PRO A 258 -11.25 -6.81 15.63
C PRO A 258 -9.88 -7.38 15.27
N LEU A 259 -9.14 -6.70 14.40
CA LEU A 259 -7.79 -7.06 13.97
C LEU A 259 -7.12 -5.83 13.38
N MET A 260 -5.82 -5.68 13.59
CA MET A 260 -5.01 -4.54 13.15
C MET A 260 -5.42 -3.20 13.81
N ARG A 261 -4.46 -2.38 14.16
CA ARG A 261 -4.65 -1.06 14.82
C ARG A 261 -5.27 -1.09 16.23
N ASP A 262 -5.62 -2.22 16.75
CA ASP A 262 -6.01 -2.45 18.15
C ASP A 262 -4.88 -2.07 19.11
N ASP A 263 -3.66 -2.47 18.80
CA ASP A 263 -2.42 -2.10 19.47
C ASP A 263 -2.19 -0.58 19.48
N VAL A 264 -2.33 0.08 18.33
CA VAL A 264 -2.15 1.52 18.21
C VAL A 264 -3.20 2.28 19.03
N ASP A 265 -4.47 1.87 18.95
CA ASP A 265 -5.54 2.51 19.72
C ASP A 265 -5.33 2.35 21.22
N PHE A 266 -4.99 1.14 21.68
CA PHE A 266 -4.75 0.85 23.09
C PHE A 266 -3.59 1.65 23.65
N CYS A 267 -2.42 1.61 23.00
CA CYS A 267 -1.25 2.34 23.44
C CYS A 267 -1.46 3.86 23.42
N TRP A 268 -2.21 4.37 22.42
CA TRP A 268 -2.55 5.80 22.39
C TRP A 268 -3.47 6.20 23.56
N ARG A 269 -4.45 5.34 23.91
CA ARG A 269 -5.29 5.53 25.12
C ARG A 269 -4.47 5.45 26.40
N ALA A 270 -3.50 4.52 26.47
CA ALA A 270 -2.59 4.41 27.60
C ALA A 270 -1.77 5.70 27.79
N HIS A 271 -1.18 6.23 26.73
CA HIS A 271 -0.50 7.52 26.79
C HIS A 271 -1.43 8.67 27.21
N ALA A 272 -2.64 8.73 26.67
CA ALA A 272 -3.62 9.76 27.02
C ALA A 272 -4.03 9.68 28.50
N ALA A 273 -3.98 8.51 29.10
CA ALA A 273 -4.21 8.27 30.53
C ALA A 273 -2.96 8.53 31.41
N GLY A 274 -1.83 8.92 30.83
CA GLY A 274 -0.57 9.21 31.55
C GLY A 274 0.36 8.03 31.71
N HIS A 275 0.07 6.90 31.07
CA HIS A 275 0.93 5.72 31.14
C HIS A 275 2.03 5.75 30.06
N ARG A 276 3.17 5.13 30.38
CA ARG A 276 4.32 5.06 29.48
C ARG A 276 4.31 3.77 28.68
N VAL A 277 4.63 3.89 27.38
CA VAL A 277 4.81 2.76 26.45
C VAL A 277 6.23 2.77 25.95
N LEU A 278 6.96 1.65 26.14
CA LEU A 278 8.36 1.52 25.78
C LEU A 278 8.59 0.35 24.85
N VAL A 279 9.62 0.45 24.01
CA VAL A 279 10.18 -0.71 23.32
C VAL A 279 11.45 -1.17 24.04
N ALA A 280 11.53 -2.49 24.25
CA ALA A 280 12.68 -3.20 24.83
C ALA A 280 13.36 -4.00 23.70
N PRO A 281 14.39 -3.45 23.04
CA PRO A 281 14.93 -4.04 21.81
C PRO A 281 15.74 -5.32 22.04
N ASP A 282 16.20 -5.59 23.27
CA ASP A 282 16.88 -6.84 23.63
C ASP A 282 15.89 -8.03 23.71
N ALA A 283 14.61 -7.75 23.93
CA ALA A 283 13.54 -8.72 23.81
C ALA A 283 13.21 -8.93 22.32
N VAL A 284 13.49 -10.11 21.80
CA VAL A 284 13.36 -10.41 20.37
C VAL A 284 12.29 -11.47 20.13
N LEU A 285 11.39 -11.23 19.20
CA LEU A 285 10.42 -12.21 18.72
C LEU A 285 10.45 -12.27 17.18
N ARG A 286 10.22 -13.46 16.64
CA ARG A 286 9.99 -13.65 15.18
C ARG A 286 8.50 -13.59 14.90
N HIS A 287 8.10 -12.90 13.83
CA HIS A 287 6.69 -12.75 13.45
C HIS A 287 6.48 -12.99 11.96
N ALA A 288 5.46 -13.79 11.60
CA ALA A 288 5.17 -14.14 10.21
C ALA A 288 4.23 -13.13 9.52
N GLU A 289 3.54 -12.28 10.29
CA GLU A 289 2.55 -11.30 9.79
C GLU A 289 1.51 -11.96 8.86
N ALA A 290 1.03 -13.16 9.21
CA ALA A 290 0.24 -14.02 8.32
C ALA A 290 -1.04 -13.35 7.81
N ALA A 291 -1.75 -12.60 8.65
CA ALA A 291 -2.97 -11.88 8.27
C ALA A 291 -2.69 -10.67 7.36
N SER A 292 -1.65 -9.87 7.66
CA SER A 292 -1.31 -8.67 6.90
C SER A 292 -0.69 -8.99 5.53
N ARG A 293 -0.02 -10.13 5.41
CA ARG A 293 0.61 -10.61 4.17
C ARG A 293 -0.28 -11.54 3.32
N GLU A 294 -1.57 -11.56 3.61
CA GLU A 294 -2.56 -12.38 2.87
C GLU A 294 -2.24 -13.89 2.88
N ARG A 295 -1.53 -14.38 3.91
CA ARG A 295 -1.20 -15.80 4.06
C ARG A 295 -2.31 -16.59 4.77
N ARG A 296 -3.22 -15.90 5.43
CA ARG A 296 -4.48 -16.42 5.96
C ARG A 296 -5.61 -15.41 5.74
N PRO A 297 -6.88 -15.86 5.59
CA PRO A 297 -8.01 -14.98 5.41
C PRO A 297 -8.31 -14.15 6.67
N VAL A 298 -8.83 -12.92 6.48
CA VAL A 298 -9.37 -12.09 7.57
C VAL A 298 -10.89 -12.23 7.56
N ASP A 299 -11.42 -13.06 8.44
CA ASP A 299 -12.86 -13.41 8.49
C ASP A 299 -13.59 -12.88 9.74
N CYS A 300 -12.87 -12.25 10.68
CA CYS A 300 -13.47 -11.62 11.88
C CYS A 300 -14.25 -10.32 11.61
N VAL A 301 -14.24 -9.77 10.39
CA VAL A 301 -14.81 -8.44 10.06
C VAL A 301 -16.17 -8.52 9.35
N GLY A 302 -16.74 -9.69 9.09
CA GLY A 302 -18.02 -9.78 8.39
C GLY A 302 -18.43 -11.18 8.02
N ARG A 303 -19.42 -11.29 7.11
CA ARG A 303 -19.90 -12.59 6.66
C ARG A 303 -19.00 -13.25 5.60
N ARG A 304 -18.12 -12.48 4.96
CA ARG A 304 -17.15 -12.94 3.95
C ARG A 304 -15.77 -12.49 4.35
N PRO A 305 -14.72 -13.22 3.99
CA PRO A 305 -13.35 -12.78 4.21
C PRO A 305 -13.13 -11.38 3.66
N ALA A 306 -12.48 -10.54 4.44
CA ALA A 306 -12.18 -9.16 4.08
C ALA A 306 -10.72 -9.04 3.62
N SER A 307 -10.46 -8.11 2.70
CA SER A 307 -9.08 -7.75 2.36
C SER A 307 -8.37 -7.15 3.57
N PRO A 308 -7.13 -7.59 3.90
CA PRO A 308 -6.33 -6.98 4.96
C PRO A 308 -6.15 -5.48 4.77
N HIS A 309 -5.97 -5.03 3.52
CA HIS A 309 -5.84 -3.60 3.20
C HIS A 309 -7.08 -2.79 3.61
N ARG A 310 -8.28 -3.31 3.34
CA ARG A 310 -9.54 -2.67 3.75
C ARG A 310 -9.69 -2.61 5.27
N VAL A 311 -9.32 -3.68 5.97
CA VAL A 311 -9.41 -3.76 7.45
C VAL A 311 -8.43 -2.78 8.09
N ASP A 312 -7.17 -2.78 7.64
CA ASP A 312 -6.14 -1.85 8.10
C ASP A 312 -6.54 -0.40 7.84
N LYS A 313 -7.10 -0.08 6.66
CA LYS A 313 -7.59 1.27 6.33
C LYS A 313 -8.72 1.70 7.26
N ALA A 314 -9.71 0.85 7.47
CA ALA A 314 -10.83 1.14 8.37
C ALA A 314 -10.33 1.35 9.81
N GLY A 315 -9.46 0.49 10.30
CA GLY A 315 -8.83 0.60 11.62
C GLY A 315 -8.03 1.89 11.78
N ALA A 316 -7.23 2.24 10.76
CA ALA A 316 -6.43 3.47 10.75
C ALA A 316 -7.29 4.74 10.84
N VAL A 317 -8.36 4.81 10.03
CA VAL A 317 -9.32 5.94 10.06
C VAL A 317 -10.03 6.01 11.41
N TYR A 318 -10.48 4.87 11.92
CA TYR A 318 -11.15 4.80 13.21
C TYR A 318 -10.24 5.24 14.36
N ALA A 319 -9.04 4.68 14.49
CA ALA A 319 -8.08 5.01 15.53
C ALA A 319 -7.69 6.50 15.52
N LEU A 320 -7.47 7.09 14.32
CA LEU A 320 -7.23 8.52 14.20
C LEU A 320 -8.40 9.37 14.68
N LEU A 321 -9.63 9.10 14.23
CA LEU A 321 -10.80 9.90 14.57
C LEU A 321 -11.20 9.73 16.04
N ALA A 322 -11.02 8.53 16.60
CA ALA A 322 -11.26 8.25 18.01
C ALA A 322 -10.29 8.98 18.92
N ASN A 323 -8.99 9.05 18.56
CA ASN A 323 -7.93 9.54 19.43
C ASN A 323 -7.51 11.01 19.18
N THR A 324 -7.95 11.64 18.09
CA THR A 324 -7.64 13.04 17.79
C THR A 324 -8.47 14.01 18.65
N ARG A 325 -7.91 15.16 19.03
CA ARG A 325 -8.63 16.25 19.75
C ARG A 325 -9.83 16.74 18.94
N ALA A 326 -10.89 17.15 19.65
CA ALA A 326 -12.12 17.63 19.00
C ALA A 326 -11.89 18.81 18.04
N ALA A 327 -11.09 19.79 18.46
CA ALA A 327 -10.76 20.96 17.64
C ALA A 327 -10.02 20.64 16.34
N ALA A 328 -9.25 19.54 16.28
CA ALA A 328 -8.50 19.12 15.10
C ALA A 328 -9.30 18.19 14.17
N LEU A 329 -10.47 17.69 14.60
CA LEU A 329 -11.25 16.72 13.83
C LEU A 329 -11.62 17.17 12.42
N PRO A 330 -12.12 18.41 12.17
CA PRO A 330 -12.49 18.83 10.82
C PRO A 330 -11.29 18.79 9.86
N TYR A 331 -10.13 19.28 10.32
CA TYR A 331 -8.89 19.24 9.55
C TYR A 331 -8.41 17.81 9.28
N VAL A 332 -8.44 16.94 10.30
CA VAL A 332 -8.03 15.54 10.17
C VAL A 332 -8.95 14.80 9.23
N LEU A 333 -10.27 15.02 9.34
CA LEU A 333 -11.27 14.41 8.46
C LEU A 333 -11.06 14.82 6.99
N LEU A 334 -10.94 16.12 6.73
CA LEU A 334 -10.66 16.63 5.37
C LEU A 334 -9.39 15.98 4.80
N ARG A 335 -8.33 15.93 5.58
CA ARG A 335 -7.06 15.35 5.18
C ARG A 335 -7.15 13.83 4.90
N ILE A 336 -7.90 13.08 5.72
CA ILE A 336 -8.13 11.65 5.51
C ILE A 336 -8.91 11.42 4.21
N VAL A 337 -9.97 12.21 3.96
CA VAL A 337 -10.77 12.09 2.75
C VAL A 337 -9.92 12.39 1.51
N LEU A 338 -9.23 13.53 1.48
CA LEU A 338 -8.35 13.90 0.36
C LEU A 338 -7.23 12.87 0.15
N GLY A 339 -6.58 12.43 1.24
CA GLY A 339 -5.53 11.40 1.17
C GLY A 339 -6.05 10.08 0.64
N THR A 340 -7.27 9.67 1.02
CA THR A 340 -7.90 8.44 0.52
C THR A 340 -8.25 8.55 -0.97
N LEU A 341 -8.78 9.70 -1.41
CA LEU A 341 -9.07 9.92 -2.84
C LEU A 341 -7.80 9.90 -3.67
N LEU A 342 -6.73 10.54 -3.20
CA LEU A 342 -5.42 10.51 -3.87
C LEU A 342 -4.81 9.11 -3.90
N SER A 343 -4.89 8.34 -2.79
CA SER A 343 -4.47 6.94 -2.76
C SER A 343 -5.28 6.07 -3.73
N ALA A 344 -6.60 6.22 -3.74
CA ALA A 344 -7.47 5.47 -4.65
C ALA A 344 -7.15 5.79 -6.12
N LEU A 345 -6.94 7.07 -6.44
CA LEU A 345 -6.49 7.48 -7.78
C LEU A 345 -5.12 6.87 -8.12
N GLY A 346 -4.17 6.89 -7.18
CA GLY A 346 -2.86 6.26 -7.33
C GLY A 346 -2.98 4.76 -7.61
N HIS A 347 -3.85 4.03 -6.91
CA HIS A 347 -4.11 2.61 -7.14
C HIS A 347 -4.79 2.35 -8.50
N LEU A 348 -5.70 3.23 -8.94
CA LEU A 348 -6.32 3.14 -10.27
C LEU A 348 -5.28 3.34 -11.38
N VAL A 349 -4.46 4.38 -11.28
CA VAL A 349 -3.32 4.61 -12.20
C VAL A 349 -2.36 3.42 -12.19
N GLY A 350 -2.17 2.81 -11.02
CA GLY A 350 -1.37 1.61 -10.81
C GLY A 350 -1.97 0.32 -11.29
N LYS A 351 -3.16 0.35 -11.84
CA LYS A 351 -3.85 -0.85 -12.33
C LYS A 351 -4.15 -1.90 -11.25
N VAL A 352 -4.36 -1.43 -10.01
CA VAL A 352 -4.79 -2.25 -8.88
C VAL A 352 -6.16 -1.75 -8.37
N PRO A 353 -7.25 -1.89 -9.16
CA PRO A 353 -8.55 -1.34 -8.82
C PRO A 353 -9.15 -1.94 -7.54
N GLY A 354 -8.77 -3.16 -7.17
CA GLY A 354 -9.17 -3.80 -5.92
C GLY A 354 -8.71 -2.99 -4.70
N GLN A 355 -7.46 -2.55 -4.65
CA GLN A 355 -6.95 -1.72 -3.56
C GLN A 355 -7.57 -0.32 -3.55
N ALA A 356 -7.87 0.26 -4.73
CA ALA A 356 -8.62 1.52 -4.79
C ALA A 356 -10.01 1.39 -4.15
N LEU A 357 -10.71 0.29 -4.43
CA LEU A 357 -12.01 -0.01 -3.83
C LEU A 357 -11.90 -0.25 -2.32
N ASP A 358 -10.84 -0.93 -1.87
CA ASP A 358 -10.57 -1.16 -0.45
C ASP A 358 -10.30 0.16 0.31
N GLU A 359 -9.57 1.08 -0.27
CA GLU A 359 -9.35 2.43 0.28
C GLU A 359 -10.68 3.17 0.51
N LEU A 360 -11.55 3.20 -0.51
CA LEU A 360 -12.85 3.89 -0.45
C LEU A 360 -13.83 3.18 0.49
N THR A 361 -13.92 1.86 0.41
CA THR A 361 -14.82 1.07 1.26
C THR A 361 -14.36 1.04 2.71
N GLY A 362 -13.06 1.04 2.98
CA GLY A 362 -12.49 1.18 4.31
C GLY A 362 -12.82 2.52 4.95
N LEU A 363 -12.70 3.63 4.20
CA LEU A 363 -13.12 4.95 4.65
C LEU A 363 -14.64 4.99 4.90
N GLY A 364 -15.44 4.51 3.94
CA GLY A 364 -16.90 4.49 4.03
C GLY A 364 -17.41 3.69 5.24
N ALA A 365 -16.78 2.55 5.56
CA ALA A 365 -17.15 1.70 6.70
C ALA A 365 -17.10 2.46 8.04
N VAL A 366 -16.25 3.46 8.16
CA VAL A 366 -16.09 4.26 9.38
C VAL A 366 -16.98 5.50 9.33
N LEU A 367 -16.97 6.26 8.23
CA LEU A 367 -17.70 7.52 8.12
C LEU A 367 -19.23 7.35 8.12
N LEU A 368 -19.73 6.23 7.60
CA LEU A 368 -21.16 5.91 7.62
C LEU A 368 -21.67 5.50 9.02
N ARG A 369 -20.78 5.39 10.01
CA ARG A 369 -21.12 4.99 11.38
C ARG A 369 -20.58 5.97 12.44
N PRO A 370 -20.91 7.27 12.37
CA PRO A 370 -20.32 8.31 13.23
C PRO A 370 -20.59 8.09 14.72
N GLY A 371 -21.71 7.41 15.07
CA GLY A 371 -22.03 7.05 16.44
C GLY A 371 -20.97 6.17 17.11
N ARG A 372 -20.25 5.33 16.35
CA ARG A 372 -19.16 4.51 16.89
C ARG A 372 -17.97 5.35 17.31
N ILE A 373 -17.60 6.34 16.51
CA ILE A 373 -16.52 7.29 16.82
C ILE A 373 -16.90 8.12 18.05
N ARG A 374 -18.14 8.62 18.09
CA ARG A 374 -18.62 9.40 19.24
C ARG A 374 -18.58 8.61 20.55
N ALA A 375 -19.00 7.35 20.54
CA ALA A 375 -18.95 6.46 21.70
C ALA A 375 -17.50 6.12 22.12
N ALA A 376 -16.57 5.94 21.18
CA ALA A 376 -15.15 5.73 21.48
C ALA A 376 -14.55 6.97 22.16
N ARG A 377 -14.86 8.15 21.66
CA ARG A 377 -14.39 9.42 22.23
C ARG A 377 -14.91 9.70 23.64
N GLY A 378 -16.14 9.26 23.94
CA GLY A 378 -16.73 9.39 25.27
C GLY A 378 -16.04 8.56 26.36
N ARG A 379 -15.32 7.49 25.94
CA ARG A 379 -14.56 6.60 26.86
C ARG A 379 -13.10 7.03 27.05
N ARG A 380 -12.66 8.08 26.38
CA ARG A 380 -11.27 8.52 26.41
C ARG A 380 -10.94 9.28 27.69
N ALA A 381 -10.00 8.79 28.48
CA ALA A 381 -9.33 9.56 29.50
C ALA A 381 -8.38 10.59 28.86
N ALA A 382 -8.35 11.81 29.36
CA ALA A 382 -7.46 12.87 28.88
C ALA A 382 -6.69 13.45 30.09
N ALA A 383 -5.77 12.65 30.66
CA ALA A 383 -4.92 13.08 31.75
C ALA A 383 -3.69 13.88 31.22
N VAL A 384 -3.28 13.63 29.98
CA VAL A 384 -2.06 14.23 29.38
C VAL A 384 -2.42 15.14 28.21
N ASP A 385 -1.74 16.28 28.08
CA ASP A 385 -1.93 17.16 26.93
C ASP A 385 -1.36 16.50 25.67
N ALA A 386 -2.14 16.52 24.56
CA ALA A 386 -1.69 15.98 23.27
C ALA A 386 -0.44 16.68 22.71
N LYS A 387 -0.02 17.83 23.28
CA LYS A 387 1.27 18.45 22.94
C LYS A 387 2.44 17.60 23.42
N GLU A 388 2.31 16.93 24.56
CA GLU A 388 3.33 16.05 25.13
C GLU A 388 3.50 14.76 24.32
N LEU A 389 2.44 14.32 23.64
CA LEU A 389 2.50 13.15 22.76
C LEU A 389 3.10 13.47 21.37
N ARG A 390 3.29 14.74 21.04
CA ARG A 390 3.78 15.16 19.73
C ARG A 390 5.14 14.58 19.32
N PRO A 391 6.12 14.40 20.22
CA PRO A 391 7.40 13.76 19.89
C PRO A 391 7.28 12.29 19.47
N LEU A 392 6.19 11.61 19.87
CA LEU A 392 5.94 10.21 19.53
C LEU A 392 5.43 10.01 18.10
N PHE A 393 5.08 11.11 17.41
CA PHE A 393 4.62 11.06 16.02
C PHE A 393 5.76 11.38 15.05
N PRO A 394 5.68 10.91 13.78
CA PRO A 394 6.70 11.16 12.79
C PRO A 394 6.92 12.65 12.56
N PRO A 395 8.17 13.09 12.29
CA PRO A 395 8.48 14.48 12.01
C PRO A 395 7.72 14.97 10.75
N PRO A 396 7.43 16.29 10.66
CA PRO A 396 6.81 16.87 9.48
C PRO A 396 7.66 16.58 8.22
N GLY A 397 7.02 16.07 7.16
CA GLY A 397 7.71 15.66 5.92
C GLY A 397 7.96 14.14 5.79
N ALA A 398 7.99 13.37 6.88
CA ALA A 398 8.15 11.92 6.81
C ALA A 398 7.03 11.24 5.96
N THR A 399 5.81 11.78 6.02
CA THR A 399 4.68 11.31 5.21
C THR A 399 4.84 11.56 3.72
N LEU A 400 5.42 12.69 3.32
CA LEU A 400 5.73 12.99 1.92
C LEU A 400 6.83 12.08 1.40
N ARG A 401 7.84 11.80 2.23
CA ARG A 401 8.91 10.87 1.90
C ARG A 401 8.37 9.45 1.66
N VAL A 402 7.51 8.96 2.55
CA VAL A 402 6.88 7.65 2.42
C VAL A 402 5.91 7.58 1.23
N ALA A 403 5.12 8.64 0.98
CA ALA A 403 4.27 8.73 -0.21
C ALA A 403 5.09 8.74 -1.50
N PHE A 404 6.19 9.49 -1.52
CA PHE A 404 7.12 9.51 -2.64
C PHE A 404 7.80 8.16 -2.87
N GLU A 405 8.22 7.48 -1.80
CA GLU A 405 8.76 6.11 -1.87
C GLU A 405 7.74 5.09 -2.38
N GLN A 406 6.45 5.24 -2.01
CA GLN A 406 5.38 4.40 -2.56
C GLN A 406 5.15 4.64 -4.05
N VAL A 407 5.06 5.90 -4.46
CA VAL A 407 4.93 6.28 -5.88
C VAL A 407 6.12 5.74 -6.67
N MET A 408 7.34 5.86 -6.12
CA MET A 408 8.55 5.36 -6.75
C MET A 408 8.62 3.82 -6.78
N THR A 409 8.12 3.14 -5.76
CA THR A 409 8.01 1.67 -5.76
C THR A 409 7.00 1.18 -6.79
N PHE A 410 5.91 1.94 -6.94
CA PHE A 410 4.86 1.69 -7.90
C PHE A 410 5.34 1.83 -9.36
N PHE A 411 6.07 2.89 -9.67
CA PHE A 411 6.70 3.08 -11.00
C PHE A 411 7.92 2.19 -11.24
N GLY A 412 8.55 1.69 -10.17
CA GLY A 412 9.74 0.84 -10.21
C GLY A 412 9.51 -0.61 -10.66
N GLY A 413 8.25 -1.08 -10.71
CA GLY A 413 7.87 -2.38 -11.31
C GLY A 413 8.55 -3.61 -10.72
N ARG A 414 8.85 -3.62 -9.41
CA ARG A 414 9.29 -4.82 -8.69
C ARG A 414 8.08 -5.44 -7.96
N SER A 415 7.42 -6.39 -8.64
CA SER A 415 6.64 -7.42 -7.95
C SER A 415 7.59 -8.20 -7.04
N ASP A 416 7.19 -8.40 -5.78
CA ASP A 416 7.92 -9.23 -4.81
C ASP A 416 8.24 -10.60 -5.45
N PRO A 417 9.49 -11.04 -5.42
CA PRO A 417 9.86 -12.38 -5.89
C PRO A 417 9.21 -13.50 -5.08
N GLU A 418 8.80 -13.22 -3.84
CA GLU A 418 8.23 -14.22 -2.92
C GLU A 418 6.82 -14.71 -3.30
N ALA A 419 6.05 -13.92 -4.07
CA ALA A 419 4.73 -14.38 -4.54
C ALA A 419 4.79 -15.42 -5.67
N ARG A 420 5.97 -15.71 -6.22
CA ARG A 420 6.16 -16.69 -7.32
C ARG A 420 6.85 -17.98 -6.91
N SER A 421 7.31 -18.12 -5.68
CA SER A 421 8.02 -19.33 -5.22
C SER A 421 7.12 -20.42 -4.61
N ALA A 422 5.78 -20.18 -4.53
CA ALA A 422 4.84 -21.19 -4.07
C ALA A 422 4.55 -22.31 -5.10
N GLY A 423 5.27 -22.37 -6.18
CA GLY A 423 5.06 -23.40 -7.19
C GLY A 423 6.30 -23.72 -8.01
N ARG A 424 7.32 -24.33 -7.39
CA ARG A 424 8.22 -25.27 -8.05
C ARG A 424 9.28 -25.78 -7.08
N HIS A 425 9.24 -27.06 -6.78
CA HIS A 425 10.33 -27.81 -6.17
C HIS A 425 11.55 -27.84 -7.11
N GLY A 426 12.73 -27.62 -6.60
CA GLY A 426 13.97 -27.85 -7.31
C GLY A 426 15.20 -27.25 -6.63
N ALA A 427 15.88 -28.10 -5.85
CA ALA A 427 17.33 -28.19 -5.59
C ALA A 427 18.18 -26.94 -5.32
N VAL A 428 18.70 -26.95 -4.16
CA VAL A 428 20.03 -26.63 -3.58
C VAL A 428 21.15 -26.44 -4.62
N GLU A 429 21.90 -25.35 -4.47
CA GLU A 429 23.36 -25.43 -4.50
C GLU A 429 24.00 -24.30 -3.71
N SER A 430 24.86 -24.71 -2.78
CA SER A 430 25.75 -23.93 -1.96
C SER A 430 27.05 -23.64 -2.72
N GLY A 431 27.62 -22.47 -2.54
CA GLY A 431 29.00 -22.22 -2.89
C GLY A 431 29.48 -20.89 -2.31
N PRO A 432 30.62 -20.88 -1.58
CA PRO A 432 31.11 -19.68 -0.94
C PRO A 432 32.07 -18.92 -1.83
N GLY A 433 32.08 -17.60 -1.70
CA GLY A 433 33.16 -16.80 -2.28
C GLY A 433 32.83 -15.33 -2.41
N GLY A 434 33.34 -14.55 -1.45
CA GLY A 434 34.12 -13.35 -1.58
C GLY A 434 33.50 -12.16 -2.29
N ASP A 435 33.27 -11.12 -1.52
CA ASP A 435 34.10 -9.93 -1.50
C ASP A 435 33.53 -8.94 -0.48
N GLU A 436 34.15 -8.96 0.69
CA GLU A 436 34.24 -7.82 1.59
C GLU A 436 35.23 -6.84 0.94
N ALA A 437 34.77 -5.69 0.55
CA ALA A 437 35.45 -4.41 0.56
C ALA A 437 34.69 -3.42 -0.30
N ASP A 438 33.74 -2.72 0.30
CA ASP A 438 33.46 -1.31 0.01
C ASP A 438 32.56 -0.74 1.12
N PHE A 439 33.12 -0.64 2.29
CA PHE A 439 32.54 0.12 3.40
C PHE A 439 33.08 1.54 3.36
N LEU A 440 32.13 2.46 3.53
CA LEU A 440 32.35 3.87 3.91
C LEU A 440 32.57 4.86 2.75
N GLU A 441 31.51 5.10 2.00
CA GLU A 441 31.20 6.49 1.64
C GLU A 441 29.74 6.76 1.95
N ILE A 442 29.48 7.64 2.92
CA ILE A 442 28.16 8.21 3.21
C ILE A 442 27.78 9.05 2.00
N GLU A 443 27.28 8.39 0.96
CA GLU A 443 26.81 9.04 -0.25
C GLU A 443 25.48 9.77 0.02
N GLN A 444 25.54 11.03 0.43
CA GLN A 444 24.38 11.93 0.50
C GLN A 444 23.60 11.99 -0.82
N PHE A 445 24.19 11.54 -1.94
CA PHE A 445 23.62 11.56 -3.28
C PHE A 445 23.41 10.17 -3.90
N ALA A 446 23.63 9.07 -3.18
CA ALA A 446 23.45 7.71 -3.74
C ALA A 446 22.03 7.47 -4.25
N ARG A 447 21.03 8.08 -3.62
CA ARG A 447 19.63 8.00 -4.06
C ARG A 447 19.38 8.77 -5.35
N LEU A 448 19.91 9.98 -5.47
CA LEU A 448 19.82 10.79 -6.69
C LEU A 448 20.54 10.10 -7.85
N ARG A 449 21.73 9.54 -7.61
CA ARG A 449 22.50 8.78 -8.58
C ARG A 449 21.78 7.49 -9.02
N ARG A 450 21.07 6.83 -8.09
CA ARG A 450 20.25 5.65 -8.40
C ARG A 450 18.97 5.99 -9.20
N ILE A 451 18.36 7.16 -8.96
CA ILE A 451 17.24 7.69 -9.76
C ILE A 451 17.77 8.13 -11.13
N ALA A 452 18.91 8.82 -11.18
CA ALA A 452 19.58 9.23 -12.40
C ALA A 452 20.01 8.05 -13.30
N ARG A 453 20.20 6.85 -12.73
CA ARG A 453 20.45 5.62 -13.49
C ARG A 453 19.19 4.97 -14.06
N LYS A 454 17.98 5.45 -13.74
CA LYS A 454 16.72 4.95 -14.32
C LYS A 454 16.34 5.81 -15.54
N PRO A 455 16.28 5.25 -16.75
CA PRO A 455 16.10 6.07 -17.95
C PRO A 455 14.72 6.76 -18.05
N ALA A 456 13.65 6.21 -17.46
CA ALA A 456 12.33 6.81 -17.58
C ALA A 456 12.14 8.13 -16.81
N PRO A 457 12.50 8.24 -15.49
CA PRO A 457 12.44 9.52 -14.78
C PRO A 457 13.37 10.57 -15.38
N VAL A 458 14.59 10.16 -15.74
CA VAL A 458 15.57 11.07 -16.35
C VAL A 458 15.06 11.60 -17.69
N LEU A 459 14.52 10.71 -18.53
CA LEU A 459 13.91 11.08 -19.80
C LEU A 459 12.77 12.07 -19.59
N PHE A 460 11.82 11.78 -18.69
CA PHE A 460 10.69 12.65 -18.43
C PHE A 460 11.13 14.02 -17.90
N THR A 461 12.03 14.04 -16.91
CA THR A 461 12.53 15.30 -16.33
C THR A 461 13.30 16.11 -17.36
N ALA A 462 14.14 15.48 -18.17
CA ALA A 462 14.87 16.17 -19.25
C ALA A 462 13.93 16.76 -20.29
N LEU A 463 12.94 15.96 -20.77
CA LEU A 463 11.95 16.45 -21.73
C LEU A 463 11.07 17.56 -21.14
N LEU A 464 10.70 17.44 -19.84
CA LEU A 464 9.93 18.47 -19.16
C LEU A 464 10.72 19.78 -19.03
N LEU A 465 12.00 19.71 -18.66
CA LEU A 465 12.88 20.88 -18.58
C LEU A 465 13.04 21.55 -19.96
N VAL A 466 13.31 20.75 -21.01
CA VAL A 466 13.40 21.27 -22.38
C VAL A 466 12.09 21.92 -22.81
N SER A 467 10.94 21.27 -22.55
CA SER A 467 9.62 21.81 -22.88
C SER A 467 9.36 23.11 -22.10
N ALA A 468 9.63 23.12 -20.79
CA ALA A 468 9.45 24.30 -19.93
C ALA A 468 10.32 25.48 -20.41
N VAL A 469 11.57 25.26 -20.74
CA VAL A 469 12.45 26.31 -21.27
C VAL A 469 11.99 26.79 -22.64
N ALA A 470 11.59 25.87 -23.53
CA ALA A 470 11.08 26.23 -24.84
C ALA A 470 9.78 27.04 -24.77
N CYS A 471 8.91 26.71 -23.81
CA CYS A 471 7.63 27.37 -23.59
C CYS A 471 7.70 28.56 -22.63
N ARG A 472 8.88 29.04 -22.24
CA ARG A 472 9.02 30.15 -21.27
C ARG A 472 8.23 31.41 -21.62
N GLY A 473 8.02 31.66 -22.92
CA GLY A 473 7.19 32.78 -23.39
C GLY A 473 5.68 32.62 -23.18
N LEU A 474 5.22 31.40 -22.81
CA LEU A 474 3.80 31.11 -22.55
C LEU A 474 3.42 31.31 -21.07
N TYR A 475 4.37 31.62 -20.17
CA TYR A 475 4.11 31.75 -18.73
C TYR A 475 3.79 33.18 -18.30
N GLY A 476 3.63 34.14 -19.24
CA GLY A 476 3.25 35.53 -18.94
C GLY A 476 1.74 35.62 -18.80
N GLY A 477 1.21 36.04 -17.65
CA GLY A 477 -0.21 36.06 -17.28
C GLY A 477 -1.20 36.44 -18.38
N GLY A 478 -2.21 35.61 -18.54
CA GLY A 478 -3.32 35.72 -19.51
C GLY A 478 -3.66 34.37 -20.14
N ALA A 479 -4.87 34.28 -20.71
CA ALA A 479 -5.32 33.10 -21.41
C ALA A 479 -4.50 32.84 -22.68
N LEU A 480 -4.08 31.58 -22.89
CA LEU A 480 -3.43 31.20 -24.14
C LEU A 480 -4.43 31.26 -25.29
N ALA A 481 -4.08 32.00 -26.36
CA ALA A 481 -4.87 32.09 -27.57
C ALA A 481 -3.96 32.23 -28.77
N GLY A 482 -4.48 31.89 -29.94
CA GLY A 482 -3.80 32.03 -31.23
C GLY A 482 -3.45 30.70 -31.89
N GLY A 483 -3.12 30.73 -33.18
CA GLY A 483 -3.05 29.54 -33.99
C GLY A 483 -4.40 28.83 -34.07
N ALA A 484 -4.42 27.56 -33.74
CA ALA A 484 -5.64 26.76 -33.66
C ALA A 484 -6.34 26.86 -32.27
N LEU A 485 -5.76 27.57 -31.32
CA LEU A 485 -6.26 27.64 -29.95
C LEU A 485 -7.20 28.86 -29.77
N LEU A 486 -8.43 28.58 -29.36
CA LEU A 486 -9.39 29.60 -28.92
C LEU A 486 -9.09 29.98 -27.45
N PRO A 487 -9.36 31.25 -27.07
CA PRO A 487 -9.31 31.63 -25.66
C PRO A 487 -10.33 30.82 -24.86
N VAL A 488 -9.87 30.30 -23.73
CA VAL A 488 -10.73 29.52 -22.83
C VAL A 488 -11.54 30.45 -21.93
N PRO A 489 -12.73 30.02 -21.46
CA PRO A 489 -13.54 30.77 -20.49
C PRO A 489 -12.81 30.89 -19.13
N GLU A 490 -13.28 31.84 -18.29
CA GLU A 490 -12.63 32.11 -17.00
C GLU A 490 -12.73 30.97 -15.99
N GLY A 491 -13.82 30.17 -16.04
CA GLY A 491 -14.07 29.10 -15.07
C GLY A 491 -14.40 27.74 -15.67
N ALA A 492 -14.14 26.68 -14.87
CA ALA A 492 -14.57 25.33 -15.24
C ALA A 492 -16.11 25.20 -15.34
N SER A 493 -16.88 26.00 -14.59
CA SER A 493 -18.33 26.09 -14.68
C SER A 493 -18.79 26.48 -16.06
N ASP A 494 -18.09 27.44 -16.65
CA ASP A 494 -18.45 27.99 -17.97
C ASP A 494 -18.16 26.96 -19.07
N LEU A 495 -17.08 26.17 -18.92
CA LEU A 495 -16.83 25.04 -19.83
C LEU A 495 -17.90 23.95 -19.71
N TRP A 496 -18.41 23.70 -18.51
CA TRP A 496 -19.51 22.77 -18.32
C TRP A 496 -20.80 23.28 -18.92
N SER A 497 -21.12 24.59 -18.78
CA SER A 497 -22.28 25.24 -19.45
C SER A 497 -22.14 25.16 -20.95
N LEU A 498 -20.99 25.53 -21.50
CA LEU A 498 -20.72 25.45 -22.95
C LEU A 498 -20.87 24.00 -23.50
N TYR A 499 -20.64 22.97 -22.68
CA TYR A 499 -20.84 21.60 -23.11
C TYR A 499 -22.29 21.12 -22.93
N ALA A 500 -22.95 21.50 -21.83
CA ALA A 500 -24.23 20.93 -21.43
C ALA A 500 -25.45 21.71 -21.94
N ASP A 501 -25.29 23.00 -22.28
CA ASP A 501 -26.39 23.84 -22.72
C ASP A 501 -26.93 23.39 -24.10
N GLY A 502 -28.23 23.39 -24.23
CA GLY A 502 -28.90 22.99 -25.47
C GLY A 502 -28.91 24.09 -26.54
N TRP A 503 -28.44 25.29 -26.21
CA TRP A 503 -28.32 26.41 -27.13
C TRP A 503 -26.97 27.13 -26.95
N HIS A 504 -26.30 27.39 -28.04
CA HIS A 504 -25.00 28.02 -28.06
C HIS A 504 -25.03 29.35 -28.81
N ALA A 505 -24.45 30.39 -28.22
CA ALA A 505 -24.36 31.73 -28.82
C ALA A 505 -23.24 31.79 -29.88
N VAL A 506 -23.35 30.98 -30.93
CA VAL A 506 -22.38 30.94 -32.06
C VAL A 506 -23.11 31.46 -33.31
N GLY A 507 -22.60 32.52 -33.90
CA GLY A 507 -23.25 33.18 -35.04
C GLY A 507 -24.64 33.71 -34.68
N THR A 508 -25.69 33.24 -35.37
CA THR A 508 -27.09 33.57 -35.10
C THR A 508 -27.74 32.70 -34.01
N GLY A 509 -26.92 31.87 -33.34
CA GLY A 509 -27.36 30.85 -32.40
C GLY A 509 -27.36 29.44 -33.01
N SER A 510 -26.99 28.45 -32.23
CA SER A 510 -26.93 27.06 -32.68
C SER A 510 -27.44 26.10 -31.58
N THR A 511 -28.24 25.10 -31.99
CA THR A 511 -28.69 23.98 -31.15
C THR A 511 -27.86 22.70 -31.40
N ALA A 512 -26.80 22.80 -32.20
CA ALA A 512 -25.91 21.66 -32.43
C ALA A 512 -25.17 21.25 -31.15
N SER A 513 -25.11 19.94 -30.88
CA SER A 513 -24.42 19.44 -29.72
C SER A 513 -22.94 19.85 -29.70
N ALA A 514 -22.48 20.30 -28.56
CA ALA A 514 -21.11 20.76 -28.34
C ALA A 514 -20.06 19.66 -28.55
N PRO A 515 -18.86 20.00 -29.03
CA PRO A 515 -17.77 19.01 -29.17
C PRO A 515 -17.39 18.42 -27.84
N PRO A 516 -17.23 17.05 -27.72
CA PRO A 516 -17.03 16.37 -26.45
C PRO A 516 -15.65 16.62 -25.82
N TYR A 517 -14.66 17.15 -26.54
CA TYR A 517 -13.40 17.56 -25.94
C TYR A 517 -13.60 18.66 -24.86
N LEU A 518 -14.67 19.47 -24.95
CA LEU A 518 -15.03 20.49 -23.93
C LEU A 518 -15.32 19.83 -22.59
N ALA A 519 -16.01 18.68 -22.55
CA ALA A 519 -16.27 17.95 -21.32
C ALA A 519 -14.97 17.43 -20.68
N VAL A 520 -14.02 16.97 -21.52
CA VAL A 520 -12.72 16.52 -21.01
C VAL A 520 -11.92 17.68 -20.44
N LEU A 521 -11.92 18.83 -21.10
CA LEU A 521 -11.29 20.05 -20.60
C LEU A 521 -11.97 20.56 -19.32
N ALA A 522 -13.30 20.57 -19.27
CA ALA A 522 -14.06 20.97 -18.09
C ALA A 522 -13.75 20.06 -16.88
N ALA A 523 -13.72 18.74 -17.10
CA ALA A 523 -13.33 17.79 -16.05
C ALA A 523 -11.89 18.00 -15.57
N LEU A 524 -10.95 18.22 -16.50
CA LEU A 524 -9.55 18.49 -16.14
C LEU A 524 -9.41 19.82 -15.40
N SER A 525 -10.10 20.87 -15.86
CA SER A 525 -10.13 22.18 -15.19
C SER A 525 -10.72 22.10 -13.78
N THR A 526 -11.78 21.33 -13.61
CA THR A 526 -12.37 21.08 -12.27
C THR A 526 -11.35 20.43 -11.33
N LEU A 527 -10.56 19.44 -11.82
CA LEU A 527 -9.48 18.82 -11.06
C LEU A 527 -8.33 19.78 -10.74
N LEU A 528 -8.12 20.80 -11.60
CA LEU A 528 -7.10 21.83 -11.45
C LEU A 528 -7.66 23.13 -10.80
N LEU A 529 -8.49 22.94 -9.76
CA LEU A 529 -9.04 24.02 -8.94
C LEU A 529 -9.90 25.03 -9.71
N GLY A 530 -10.53 24.58 -10.79
CA GLY A 530 -11.46 25.39 -11.58
C GLY A 530 -10.80 26.27 -12.64
N SER A 531 -9.50 26.10 -12.93
CA SER A 531 -8.76 26.91 -13.90
C SER A 531 -8.63 26.24 -15.27
N PRO A 532 -9.36 26.68 -16.30
CA PRO A 532 -9.22 26.19 -17.68
C PRO A 532 -7.88 26.55 -18.31
N ASP A 533 -7.36 27.74 -18.04
CA ASP A 533 -6.07 28.19 -18.54
C ASP A 533 -4.92 27.30 -18.10
N LEU A 534 -4.92 26.91 -16.82
CA LEU A 534 -3.94 25.97 -16.29
C LEU A 534 -4.06 24.60 -16.94
N ALA A 535 -5.28 24.14 -17.20
CA ALA A 535 -5.54 22.86 -17.86
C ALA A 535 -4.96 22.83 -19.28
N VAL A 536 -5.26 23.85 -20.08
CA VAL A 536 -4.76 23.97 -21.46
C VAL A 536 -3.25 24.17 -21.49
N THR A 537 -2.72 25.05 -20.65
CA THR A 537 -1.27 25.29 -20.55
C THR A 537 -0.52 24.00 -20.20
N LEU A 538 -1.00 23.24 -19.20
CA LEU A 538 -0.37 21.97 -18.82
C LEU A 538 -0.50 20.92 -19.94
N LEU A 539 -1.65 20.82 -20.62
CA LEU A 539 -1.81 19.88 -21.74
C LEU A 539 -0.82 20.19 -22.87
N LEU A 540 -0.65 21.45 -23.22
CA LEU A 540 0.27 21.85 -24.30
C LEU A 540 1.73 21.70 -23.88
N VAL A 541 2.15 22.28 -22.75
CA VAL A 541 3.55 22.23 -22.29
C VAL A 541 3.99 20.82 -21.96
N CYS A 542 3.11 20.02 -21.35
CA CYS A 542 3.41 18.62 -21.04
C CYS A 542 3.18 17.65 -22.21
N SER A 543 2.69 18.10 -23.36
CA SER A 543 2.43 17.20 -24.51
C SER A 543 3.71 16.48 -24.96
N VAL A 544 4.81 17.20 -25.11
CA VAL A 544 6.10 16.63 -25.53
C VAL A 544 6.66 15.64 -24.51
N PRO A 545 6.81 15.97 -23.21
CA PRO A 545 7.30 15.00 -22.22
C PRO A 545 6.35 13.82 -22.00
N LEU A 546 5.04 14.01 -22.04
CA LEU A 546 4.07 12.93 -21.92
C LEU A 546 4.07 12.01 -23.15
N ALA A 547 4.15 12.56 -24.36
CA ALA A 547 4.29 11.77 -25.59
C ALA A 547 5.55 10.90 -25.54
N GLY A 548 6.69 11.46 -25.13
CA GLY A 548 7.91 10.68 -24.93
C GLY A 548 7.77 9.60 -23.87
N LEU A 549 7.14 9.89 -22.76
CA LEU A 549 6.92 8.94 -21.67
C LEU A 549 6.00 7.78 -22.07
N THR A 550 4.88 8.08 -22.74
CA THR A 550 3.94 7.05 -23.22
C THR A 550 4.60 6.16 -24.27
N ALA A 551 5.38 6.73 -25.19
CA ALA A 551 6.16 5.99 -26.18
C ALA A 551 7.20 5.06 -25.51
N TYR A 552 7.90 5.54 -24.47
CA TYR A 552 8.85 4.73 -23.71
C TYR A 552 8.19 3.50 -23.05
N PHE A 553 7.02 3.68 -22.49
CA PHE A 553 6.30 2.57 -21.85
C PHE A 553 5.58 1.66 -22.84
N ALA A 554 5.06 2.21 -23.94
CA ALA A 554 4.40 1.44 -24.96
C ALA A 554 5.38 0.51 -25.72
N SER A 555 6.61 0.96 -25.96
CA SER A 555 7.65 0.19 -26.67
C SER A 555 8.30 -0.93 -25.85
N ARG A 556 7.97 -1.06 -24.56
CA ARG A 556 8.53 -2.12 -23.68
C ARG A 556 8.43 -3.55 -24.22
N PRO A 557 7.32 -4.00 -24.80
CA PRO A 557 7.24 -5.35 -25.34
C PRO A 557 8.00 -5.55 -26.64
N LEU A 558 8.33 -4.48 -27.37
CA LEU A 558 8.96 -4.50 -28.68
C LEU A 558 10.49 -4.43 -28.60
N VAL A 559 11.02 -3.63 -27.67
CA VAL A 559 12.45 -3.32 -27.56
C VAL A 559 12.94 -3.65 -26.15
N ALA A 560 13.82 -4.65 -26.02
CA ALA A 560 14.39 -5.05 -24.73
C ALA A 560 15.39 -4.01 -24.19
N SER A 561 16.19 -3.38 -25.06
CA SER A 561 17.21 -2.40 -24.69
C SER A 561 16.61 -1.10 -24.16
N ARG A 562 16.94 -0.74 -22.89
CA ARG A 562 16.47 0.49 -22.23
C ARG A 562 16.98 1.77 -22.91
N PRO A 563 18.26 1.87 -23.30
CA PRO A 563 18.77 3.06 -23.99
C PRO A 563 18.12 3.27 -25.36
N LEU A 564 17.91 2.18 -26.12
CA LEU A 564 17.28 2.26 -27.44
C LEU A 564 15.81 2.71 -27.32
N ARG A 565 15.08 2.26 -26.30
CA ARG A 565 13.74 2.77 -26.02
C ARG A 565 13.73 4.25 -25.66
N ALA A 566 14.69 4.69 -24.84
CA ALA A 566 14.81 6.10 -24.47
C ALA A 566 15.08 6.96 -25.70
N TRP A 567 16.00 6.52 -26.57
CA TRP A 567 16.28 7.20 -27.84
C TRP A 567 15.05 7.28 -28.75
N GLY A 568 14.35 6.15 -28.97
CA GLY A 568 13.12 6.13 -29.76
C GLY A 568 12.00 7.00 -29.19
N SER A 569 11.91 7.11 -27.86
CA SER A 569 10.96 7.97 -27.17
C SER A 569 11.29 9.46 -27.35
N VAL A 570 12.57 9.84 -27.32
CA VAL A 570 13.02 11.20 -27.64
C VAL A 570 12.70 11.52 -29.09
N ALA A 571 13.04 10.63 -30.02
CA ALA A 571 12.72 10.80 -31.44
C ALA A 571 11.22 11.00 -31.65
N TYR A 572 10.38 10.21 -30.98
CA TYR A 572 8.92 10.37 -31.04
C TYR A 572 8.46 11.72 -30.47
N ALA A 573 8.97 12.13 -29.31
CA ALA A 573 8.59 13.38 -28.64
C ALA A 573 8.93 14.61 -29.46
N PHE A 574 10.02 14.56 -30.28
CA PHE A 574 10.44 15.65 -31.14
C PHE A 574 10.01 15.50 -32.61
N LEU A 575 9.05 14.59 -32.89
CA LEU A 575 8.43 14.58 -34.21
C LEU A 575 7.82 15.96 -34.56
N PRO A 576 7.92 16.41 -35.82
CA PRO A 576 7.33 17.67 -36.25
C PRO A 576 5.84 17.79 -35.90
N ALA A 577 5.09 16.67 -35.99
CA ALA A 577 3.69 16.65 -35.60
C ALA A 577 3.47 16.98 -34.11
N VAL A 578 4.34 16.53 -33.21
CA VAL A 578 4.21 16.77 -31.76
C VAL A 578 4.64 18.19 -31.40
N THR A 579 5.83 18.59 -31.83
CA THR A 579 6.35 19.95 -31.57
C THR A 579 5.59 21.03 -32.33
N GLY A 580 5.15 20.73 -33.55
CA GLY A 580 4.31 21.61 -34.33
C GLY A 580 2.90 21.80 -33.74
N ALA A 581 2.30 20.77 -33.17
CA ALA A 581 1.04 20.87 -32.45
C ALA A 581 1.15 21.84 -31.27
N LEU A 582 2.25 21.77 -30.49
CA LEU A 582 2.52 22.71 -29.41
C LEU A 582 2.70 24.15 -29.96
N ALA A 583 3.51 24.32 -31.01
CA ALA A 583 3.83 25.64 -31.58
C ALA A 583 2.62 26.32 -32.22
N THR A 584 1.66 25.56 -32.73
CA THR A 584 0.46 26.08 -33.42
C THR A 584 -0.81 26.03 -32.57
N GLY A 585 -0.74 25.58 -31.31
CA GLY A 585 -1.88 25.47 -30.41
C GLY A 585 -2.89 24.38 -30.80
N ARG A 586 -2.48 23.35 -31.56
CA ARG A 586 -3.33 22.23 -31.99
C ARG A 586 -3.54 21.24 -30.86
N LEU A 587 -4.55 21.47 -30.03
CA LEU A 587 -4.84 20.67 -28.86
C LEU A 587 -5.22 19.23 -29.19
N GLY A 588 -5.97 19.03 -30.27
CA GLY A 588 -6.36 17.69 -30.74
C GLY A 588 -5.14 16.82 -31.09
N THR A 589 -4.23 17.36 -31.90
CA THR A 589 -3.00 16.68 -32.29
C THR A 589 -2.06 16.46 -31.08
N ALA A 590 -1.96 17.40 -30.15
CA ALA A 590 -1.15 17.27 -28.95
C ALA A 590 -1.64 16.13 -28.03
N VAL A 591 -2.94 16.04 -27.78
CA VAL A 591 -3.54 14.95 -27.00
C VAL A 591 -3.42 13.61 -27.74
N LEU A 592 -3.63 13.60 -29.05
CA LEU A 592 -3.44 12.40 -29.86
C LEU A 592 -1.99 11.88 -29.77
N ALA A 593 -1.00 12.77 -29.83
CA ALA A 593 0.41 12.38 -29.70
C ALA A 593 0.70 11.70 -28.35
N ILE A 594 0.06 12.13 -27.27
CA ILE A 594 0.17 11.46 -25.95
C ILE A 594 -0.49 10.07 -25.97
N LEU A 595 -1.67 9.96 -26.60
CA LEU A 595 -2.49 8.74 -26.56
C LEU A 595 -2.06 7.69 -27.60
N LEU A 596 -1.49 8.08 -28.73
CA LEU A 596 -1.18 7.20 -29.86
C LEU A 596 -0.32 6.00 -29.48
N PRO A 597 0.77 6.12 -28.71
CA PRO A 597 1.56 4.96 -28.30
C PRO A 597 0.76 3.97 -27.43
N LEU A 598 -0.14 4.50 -26.58
CA LEU A 598 -1.00 3.69 -25.72
C LEU A 598 -2.10 2.99 -26.54
N LEU A 599 -2.69 3.70 -27.52
CA LEU A 599 -3.65 3.16 -28.48
C LEU A 599 -3.02 2.02 -29.27
N ALA A 600 -1.84 2.23 -29.85
CA ALA A 600 -1.12 1.20 -30.61
C ALA A 600 -0.88 -0.05 -29.75
N ARG A 601 -0.39 0.14 -28.54
CA ARG A 601 -0.17 -0.98 -27.60
C ARG A 601 -1.47 -1.71 -27.23
N ALA A 602 -2.55 -0.98 -26.98
CA ALA A 602 -3.84 -1.55 -26.64
C ALA A 602 -4.46 -2.29 -27.84
N ALA A 603 -4.34 -1.74 -29.05
CA ALA A 603 -4.79 -2.36 -30.30
C ALA A 603 -4.08 -3.70 -30.55
N VAL A 604 -2.74 -3.74 -30.43
CA VAL A 604 -1.96 -4.98 -30.57
C VAL A 604 -2.38 -6.03 -29.53
N ALA A 605 -2.64 -5.61 -28.29
CA ALA A 605 -3.10 -6.51 -27.24
C ALA A 605 -4.54 -7.01 -27.48
N ALA A 606 -5.44 -6.14 -27.96
CA ALA A 606 -6.82 -6.47 -28.29
C ALA A 606 -6.91 -7.41 -29.50
N GLY A 607 -6.06 -7.20 -30.53
CA GLY A 607 -6.03 -8.03 -31.73
C GLY A 607 -5.44 -9.44 -31.54
N GLY A 608 -4.90 -9.75 -30.36
CA GLY A 608 -4.39 -11.10 -30.04
C GLY A 608 -3.13 -11.48 -30.82
N PHE A 609 -2.31 -10.53 -31.30
CA PHE A 609 -1.13 -10.79 -32.13
C PHE A 609 0.01 -11.54 -31.43
N ARG A 610 -0.10 -11.78 -30.12
CA ARG A 610 0.95 -12.44 -29.33
C ARG A 610 1.08 -13.95 -29.55
N SER A 611 0.03 -14.59 -30.04
CA SER A 611 0.04 -16.04 -30.29
C SER A 611 -0.92 -16.38 -31.43
N PRO A 612 -0.57 -17.29 -32.33
CA PRO A 612 -1.49 -17.81 -33.37
C PRO A 612 -2.71 -18.44 -32.66
N GLY A 613 -3.93 -18.10 -33.11
CA GLY A 613 -5.17 -18.63 -32.53
C GLY A 613 -5.63 -18.02 -31.20
N ALA A 614 -4.93 -17.03 -30.66
CA ALA A 614 -5.31 -16.37 -29.41
C ALA A 614 -6.64 -15.61 -29.57
N ARG A 615 -7.52 -15.77 -28.56
CA ARG A 615 -8.78 -15.02 -28.46
C ARG A 615 -8.51 -13.57 -28.01
N PRO A 616 -9.37 -12.59 -28.37
CA PRO A 616 -9.26 -11.24 -27.88
C PRO A 616 -9.29 -11.20 -26.33
N VAL A 617 -8.41 -10.40 -25.75
CA VAL A 617 -8.40 -10.16 -24.29
C VAL A 617 -9.34 -8.99 -24.01
N TRP A 618 -10.52 -9.25 -23.47
CA TRP A 618 -11.56 -8.25 -23.23
C TRP A 618 -11.08 -7.01 -22.45
N ARG A 619 -10.19 -7.21 -21.51
CA ARG A 619 -9.56 -6.09 -20.78
C ARG A 619 -8.80 -5.15 -21.72
N ALA A 620 -8.07 -5.69 -22.70
CA ALA A 620 -7.37 -4.89 -23.69
C ALA A 620 -8.34 -4.24 -24.69
N VAL A 621 -9.42 -4.94 -25.07
CA VAL A 621 -10.50 -4.42 -25.92
C VAL A 621 -11.13 -3.19 -25.30
N TRP A 622 -11.54 -3.27 -24.03
CA TRP A 622 -12.13 -2.12 -23.32
C TRP A 622 -11.12 -0.98 -23.09
N THR A 623 -9.86 -1.32 -22.78
CA THR A 623 -8.80 -0.29 -22.67
C THR A 623 -8.63 0.46 -23.99
N TYR A 624 -8.62 -0.28 -25.11
CA TYR A 624 -8.50 0.32 -26.46
C TYR A 624 -9.74 1.18 -26.78
N ALA A 625 -10.95 0.66 -26.52
CA ALA A 625 -12.20 1.37 -26.77
C ALA A 625 -12.29 2.69 -26.00
N LEU A 626 -11.93 2.70 -24.72
CA LEU A 626 -11.94 3.90 -23.88
C LEU A 626 -10.87 4.93 -24.31
N LEU A 627 -9.64 4.48 -24.60
CA LEU A 627 -8.61 5.37 -25.13
C LEU A 627 -9.01 5.94 -26.48
N LEU A 628 -9.61 5.12 -27.35
CA LEU A 628 -10.14 5.56 -28.63
C LEU A 628 -11.26 6.58 -28.48
N THR A 629 -12.14 6.42 -27.50
CA THR A 629 -13.20 7.38 -27.20
C THR A 629 -12.62 8.77 -26.86
N VAL A 630 -11.62 8.82 -25.98
CA VAL A 630 -10.93 10.08 -25.65
C VAL A 630 -10.22 10.65 -26.87
N ALA A 631 -9.52 9.83 -27.63
CA ALA A 631 -8.85 10.30 -28.85
C ALA A 631 -9.84 10.83 -29.91
N THR A 632 -10.99 10.16 -30.07
CA THR A 632 -12.08 10.59 -31.00
C THR A 632 -12.70 11.92 -30.56
N ALA A 633 -12.81 12.19 -29.25
CA ALA A 633 -13.30 13.46 -28.75
C ALA A 633 -12.44 14.65 -29.19
N PHE A 634 -11.11 14.47 -29.32
CA PHE A 634 -10.16 15.52 -29.72
C PHE A 634 -9.83 15.50 -31.21
N ALA A 635 -9.80 14.32 -31.83
CA ALA A 635 -9.45 14.12 -33.24
C ALA A 635 -10.34 13.00 -33.83
N PRO A 636 -11.53 13.34 -34.36
CA PRO A 636 -12.53 12.35 -34.79
C PRO A 636 -12.05 11.39 -35.89
N VAL A 637 -11.10 11.80 -36.72
CA VAL A 637 -10.50 10.99 -37.80
C VAL A 637 -9.88 9.69 -37.29
N VAL A 638 -9.51 9.62 -36.00
CA VAL A 638 -8.91 8.41 -35.41
C VAL A 638 -9.91 7.26 -35.33
N TRP A 639 -11.21 7.53 -35.19
CA TRP A 639 -12.23 6.50 -35.12
C TRP A 639 -12.36 5.71 -36.44
N PRO A 640 -12.59 6.31 -37.63
CA PRO A 640 -12.65 5.53 -38.87
C PRO A 640 -11.34 4.81 -39.19
N LEU A 641 -10.19 5.41 -38.89
CA LEU A 641 -8.90 4.74 -39.04
C LEU A 641 -8.81 3.48 -38.16
N ALA A 642 -9.28 3.55 -36.91
CA ALA A 642 -9.30 2.40 -35.99
C ALA A 642 -10.25 1.30 -36.50
N VAL A 643 -11.40 1.67 -37.09
CA VAL A 643 -12.36 0.73 -37.69
C VAL A 643 -11.73 0.04 -38.90
N VAL A 644 -11.08 0.78 -39.81
CA VAL A 644 -10.43 0.24 -40.99
C VAL A 644 -9.31 -0.74 -40.60
N LEU A 645 -8.46 -0.37 -39.65
CA LEU A 645 -7.42 -1.25 -39.10
C LEU A 645 -8.02 -2.50 -38.45
N GLY A 646 -9.11 -2.33 -37.71
CA GLY A 646 -9.84 -3.44 -37.07
C GLY A 646 -10.45 -4.41 -38.08
N LEU A 647 -11.00 -3.90 -39.18
CA LEU A 647 -11.47 -4.73 -40.32
C LEU A 647 -10.31 -5.49 -40.97
N GLY A 648 -9.15 -4.84 -41.12
CA GLY A 648 -7.93 -5.52 -41.62
C GLY A 648 -7.51 -6.68 -40.68
N VAL A 649 -7.52 -6.47 -39.37
CA VAL A 649 -7.28 -7.54 -38.39
C VAL A 649 -8.31 -8.65 -38.48
N LEU A 650 -9.58 -8.31 -38.64
CA LEU A 650 -10.69 -9.28 -38.78
C LEU A 650 -10.50 -10.12 -40.08
N ALA A 651 -10.14 -9.50 -41.18
CA ALA A 651 -9.85 -10.19 -42.46
C ALA A 651 -8.67 -11.16 -42.35
N LEU A 652 -7.61 -10.77 -41.65
CA LEU A 652 -6.47 -11.66 -41.36
C LEU A 652 -6.87 -12.85 -40.48
N ARG A 653 -7.76 -12.67 -39.54
CA ARG A 653 -8.25 -13.71 -38.62
C ARG A 653 -9.32 -14.62 -39.21
N ALA A 654 -10.01 -14.17 -40.27
CA ALA A 654 -11.02 -14.97 -40.95
C ALA A 654 -10.44 -16.28 -41.53
N ARG A 655 -9.17 -16.30 -41.88
CA ARG A 655 -8.46 -17.47 -42.40
C ARG A 655 -8.05 -18.49 -41.33
N GLY A 656 -8.11 -18.10 -40.02
CA GLY A 656 -7.59 -18.91 -38.91
C GLY A 656 -8.64 -19.41 -37.89
N GLY A 657 -9.96 -19.31 -38.18
CA GLY A 657 -11.02 -19.92 -37.36
C GLY A 657 -11.45 -19.15 -36.08
N GLY A 658 -11.13 -17.85 -35.95
CA GLY A 658 -11.49 -17.04 -34.78
C GLY A 658 -12.36 -15.82 -35.09
N LEU A 659 -13.22 -15.88 -36.09
CA LEU A 659 -13.96 -14.72 -36.62
C LEU A 659 -14.88 -14.06 -35.59
N VAL A 660 -15.74 -14.83 -34.95
CA VAL A 660 -16.80 -14.29 -34.05
C VAL A 660 -16.24 -13.47 -32.87
N PRO A 661 -15.30 -13.98 -32.07
CA PRO A 661 -14.79 -13.18 -30.95
C PRO A 661 -14.03 -11.91 -31.38
N HIS A 662 -13.37 -11.92 -32.56
CA HIS A 662 -12.72 -10.73 -33.08
C HIS A 662 -13.73 -9.73 -33.67
N ALA A 663 -14.82 -10.21 -34.29
CA ALA A 663 -15.91 -9.36 -34.77
C ALA A 663 -16.63 -8.67 -33.59
N LEU A 664 -16.89 -9.40 -32.50
CA LEU A 664 -17.47 -8.81 -31.28
C LEU A 664 -16.52 -7.78 -30.64
N ALA A 665 -15.23 -8.05 -30.63
CA ALA A 665 -14.21 -7.09 -30.13
C ALA A 665 -14.18 -5.83 -31.00
N LEU A 666 -14.21 -5.97 -32.33
CA LEU A 666 -14.28 -4.84 -33.26
C LEU A 666 -15.56 -4.04 -33.08
N LEU A 667 -16.69 -4.73 -32.93
CA LEU A 667 -17.98 -4.08 -32.68
C LEU A 667 -17.93 -3.26 -31.38
N ALA A 668 -17.38 -3.83 -30.29
CA ALA A 668 -17.23 -3.12 -29.03
C ALA A 668 -16.35 -1.89 -29.18
N VAL A 669 -15.21 -1.98 -29.89
CA VAL A 669 -14.29 -0.86 -30.14
C VAL A 669 -14.93 0.22 -30.99
N ALA A 670 -15.66 -0.16 -32.04
CA ALA A 670 -16.32 0.80 -32.96
C ALA A 670 -17.55 1.47 -32.32
N ALA A 671 -18.37 0.71 -31.58
CA ALA A 671 -19.60 1.23 -31.00
C ALA A 671 -19.36 2.11 -29.76
N THR A 672 -18.33 1.82 -28.96
CA THR A 672 -18.09 2.55 -27.68
C THR A 672 -17.91 4.06 -27.90
N PRO A 673 -17.06 4.57 -28.81
CA PRO A 673 -16.95 6.00 -29.04
C PRO A 673 -18.27 6.63 -29.51
N LEU A 674 -19.00 5.94 -30.39
CA LEU A 674 -20.29 6.43 -30.88
C LEU A 674 -21.32 6.57 -29.76
N LEU A 675 -21.40 5.58 -28.87
CA LEU A 675 -22.37 5.56 -27.78
C LEU A 675 -21.98 6.58 -26.67
N VAL A 676 -20.70 6.61 -26.28
CA VAL A 676 -20.26 7.47 -25.19
C VAL A 676 -20.26 8.96 -25.56
N LEU A 677 -19.98 9.26 -26.83
CA LEU A 677 -19.95 10.65 -27.33
C LEU A 677 -21.28 11.10 -27.96
N ALA A 678 -22.36 10.30 -27.81
CA ALA A 678 -23.69 10.72 -28.25
C ALA A 678 -24.23 11.89 -27.40
N PRO A 679 -25.02 12.80 -27.98
CA PRO A 679 -25.55 12.82 -29.35
C PRO A 679 -24.60 13.38 -30.42
N TRP A 680 -23.46 14.00 -30.03
CA TRP A 680 -22.52 14.65 -30.96
C TRP A 680 -21.98 13.66 -32.02
N SER A 681 -21.70 12.44 -31.63
CA SER A 681 -21.18 11.39 -32.54
C SER A 681 -22.14 11.01 -33.66
N LEU A 682 -23.46 11.19 -33.46
CA LEU A 682 -24.45 10.97 -34.51
C LEU A 682 -24.26 11.96 -35.65
N GLY A 683 -23.83 13.19 -35.32
CA GLY A 683 -23.47 14.22 -36.30
C GLY A 683 -22.30 13.82 -37.20
N LEU A 684 -21.39 12.94 -36.75
CA LEU A 684 -20.30 12.42 -37.60
C LEU A 684 -20.80 11.50 -38.72
N LEU A 685 -21.94 10.87 -38.52
CA LEU A 685 -22.54 9.96 -39.52
C LEU A 685 -23.34 10.76 -40.54
N THR A 686 -23.95 11.89 -40.18
CA THR A 686 -24.74 12.76 -41.06
C THR A 686 -23.89 13.77 -41.80
N ASP A 687 -22.77 14.21 -41.21
CA ASP A 687 -21.82 15.16 -41.80
C ASP A 687 -20.39 14.62 -41.69
N PRO A 688 -19.95 13.84 -42.67
CA PRO A 688 -18.60 13.23 -42.67
C PRO A 688 -17.46 14.24 -42.67
N GLY A 689 -17.70 15.50 -43.06
CA GLY A 689 -16.72 16.59 -43.02
C GLY A 689 -16.23 16.86 -41.60
N ARG A 690 -17.05 16.63 -40.57
CA ARG A 690 -16.66 16.73 -39.16
C ARG A 690 -15.62 15.72 -38.70
N LEU A 691 -15.44 14.61 -39.43
CA LEU A 691 -14.38 13.64 -39.15
C LEU A 691 -12.98 14.24 -39.35
N LEU A 692 -12.85 15.25 -40.20
CA LEU A 692 -11.57 15.90 -40.51
C LEU A 692 -11.29 17.13 -39.62
N THR A 693 -12.24 17.54 -38.79
CA THR A 693 -12.03 18.63 -37.83
C THR A 693 -11.35 18.14 -36.58
N GLU A 694 -10.42 18.89 -36.00
CA GLU A 694 -9.82 18.62 -34.69
C GLU A 694 -10.31 19.63 -33.63
N ALA A 695 -9.99 19.38 -32.36
CA ALA A 695 -10.30 20.31 -31.27
C ALA A 695 -9.60 21.67 -31.48
N GLY A 696 -10.37 22.74 -31.53
CA GLY A 696 -9.91 24.11 -31.81
C GLY A 696 -10.45 24.65 -33.13
N THR A 697 -9.80 25.68 -33.65
CA THR A 697 -10.14 26.30 -34.94
C THR A 697 -9.29 25.72 -36.08
N GLU A 698 -9.81 25.81 -37.30
CA GLU A 698 -9.03 25.52 -38.50
C GLU A 698 -7.87 26.50 -38.62
N TYR A 699 -6.66 25.98 -38.58
CA TYR A 699 -5.45 26.78 -38.70
C TYR A 699 -4.51 26.21 -39.76
N GLY A 700 -4.10 27.01 -40.68
CA GLY A 700 -3.14 26.64 -41.70
C GLY A 700 -3.75 26.07 -42.98
N GLY A 701 -4.48 26.87 -43.77
CA GLY A 701 -5.02 26.54 -45.08
C GLY A 701 -3.95 26.33 -46.19
N GLY A 702 -2.83 25.68 -45.88
CA GLY A 702 -1.81 25.34 -46.85
C GLY A 702 -2.08 23.98 -47.49
N THR A 703 -1.96 23.88 -48.82
CA THR A 703 -1.99 22.61 -49.55
C THR A 703 -0.93 21.66 -49.01
N GLY A 704 -1.34 20.48 -48.56
CA GLY A 704 -0.42 19.43 -48.09
C GLY A 704 0.44 18.95 -49.24
N THR A 705 1.72 19.35 -49.26
CA THR A 705 2.67 18.78 -50.23
C THR A 705 3.04 17.35 -49.83
N PRO A 706 3.30 16.43 -50.76
CA PRO A 706 3.73 15.09 -50.42
C PRO A 706 4.93 15.02 -49.45
N LEU A 707 5.82 16.03 -49.53
CA LEU A 707 6.96 16.14 -48.62
C LEU A 707 6.52 16.47 -47.19
N ARG A 708 5.53 17.33 -47.00
CA ARG A 708 4.96 17.62 -45.64
C ARG A 708 4.27 16.42 -45.04
N LEU A 709 3.57 15.63 -45.85
CA LEU A 709 2.96 14.38 -45.41
C LEU A 709 4.01 13.37 -44.98
N LEU A 710 5.10 13.21 -45.77
CA LEU A 710 6.20 12.31 -45.47
C LEU A 710 6.99 12.74 -44.20
N THR A 711 7.11 14.05 -43.96
CA THR A 711 7.83 14.57 -42.79
C THR A 711 6.92 14.77 -41.59
N ALA A 712 5.61 14.45 -41.69
CA ALA A 712 4.61 14.68 -40.67
C ALA A 712 4.61 16.15 -40.14
N ASP A 713 4.79 17.11 -41.07
CA ASP A 713 4.85 18.54 -40.76
C ASP A 713 3.43 19.13 -40.77
N PRO A 714 2.87 19.53 -39.64
CA PRO A 714 1.52 20.07 -39.54
C PRO A 714 1.40 21.51 -40.05
N GLY A 715 2.48 22.09 -40.56
CA GLY A 715 2.60 23.53 -40.84
C GLY A 715 3.03 24.34 -39.61
N GLY A 716 3.48 25.54 -39.82
CA GLY A 716 3.99 26.43 -38.77
C GLY A 716 5.46 26.81 -38.97
N PRO A 717 6.16 27.35 -37.96
CA PRO A 717 7.57 27.74 -38.07
C PRO A 717 8.42 26.53 -38.46
N ARG A 718 9.33 26.75 -39.39
CA ARG A 718 10.19 25.68 -39.94
C ARG A 718 10.97 24.99 -38.80
N THR A 719 10.74 23.67 -38.66
CA THR A 719 11.46 22.82 -37.69
C THR A 719 12.38 21.85 -38.47
N PHE A 720 13.61 21.68 -37.95
CA PHE A 720 14.57 20.70 -38.51
C PHE A 720 14.18 19.22 -38.22
N GLY A 721 13.07 18.98 -37.50
CA GLY A 721 12.61 17.65 -37.11
C GLY A 721 12.30 16.69 -38.27
N GLY A 722 12.00 17.21 -39.46
CA GLY A 722 11.76 16.39 -40.64
C GLY A 722 12.95 15.52 -41.06
N LEU A 723 14.19 15.98 -40.84
CA LEU A 723 15.40 15.20 -41.12
C LEU A 723 15.55 13.99 -40.16
N LEU A 724 15.19 14.18 -38.87
CA LEU A 724 15.19 13.07 -37.91
C LEU A 724 14.14 12.02 -38.26
N PHE A 725 12.97 12.46 -38.73
CA PHE A 725 11.89 11.56 -39.11
C PHE A 725 12.27 10.79 -40.41
N ALA A 726 12.90 11.41 -41.37
CA ALA A 726 13.42 10.73 -42.56
C ALA A 726 14.43 9.62 -42.19
N GLY A 727 15.31 9.87 -41.20
CA GLY A 727 16.20 8.85 -40.65
C GLY A 727 15.47 7.67 -40.01
N VAL A 728 14.38 7.92 -39.26
CA VAL A 728 13.55 6.87 -38.68
C VAL A 728 12.83 6.05 -39.75
N LEU A 729 12.29 6.70 -40.78
CA LEU A 729 11.65 6.03 -41.92
C LEU A 729 12.65 5.15 -42.70
N LEU A 730 13.85 5.65 -42.95
CA LEU A 730 14.91 4.88 -43.63
C LEU A 730 15.33 3.67 -42.77
N ALA A 731 15.44 3.83 -41.46
CA ALA A 731 15.73 2.74 -40.52
C ALA A 731 14.60 1.69 -40.50
N ALA A 732 13.33 2.12 -40.53
CA ALA A 732 12.16 1.23 -40.62
C ALA A 732 12.12 0.47 -41.95
N LEU A 733 12.35 1.15 -43.08
CA LEU A 733 12.46 0.51 -44.40
C LEU A 733 13.61 -0.49 -44.43
N GLY A 734 14.78 -0.15 -43.88
CA GLY A 734 15.91 -1.06 -43.74
C GLY A 734 15.60 -2.29 -42.89
N ALA A 735 14.78 -2.13 -41.84
CA ALA A 735 14.33 -3.23 -41.00
C ALA A 735 13.37 -4.19 -41.70
N LEU A 736 12.58 -3.72 -42.70
CA LEU A 736 11.71 -4.56 -43.53
C LEU A 736 12.49 -5.52 -44.42
N LEU A 737 13.78 -5.22 -44.71
CA LEU A 737 14.65 -6.13 -45.47
C LEU A 737 15.06 -7.37 -44.67
N ARG A 738 14.94 -7.33 -43.33
CA ARG A 738 15.21 -8.46 -42.44
C ARG A 738 13.93 -9.24 -42.15
N ALA A 739 13.90 -10.51 -42.54
CA ALA A 739 12.72 -11.37 -42.39
C ALA A 739 12.26 -11.54 -40.92
N ASP A 740 13.21 -11.57 -39.96
CA ASP A 740 13.00 -11.69 -38.53
C ASP A 740 12.44 -10.40 -37.87
N ARG A 741 12.48 -9.27 -38.54
CA ARG A 741 12.06 -7.96 -38.06
C ARG A 741 10.83 -7.38 -38.74
N ARG A 742 10.31 -8.04 -39.80
CA ARG A 742 9.17 -7.52 -40.60
C ARG A 742 7.94 -7.24 -39.78
N GLY A 743 7.62 -8.08 -38.78
CA GLY A 743 6.47 -7.87 -37.91
C GLY A 743 6.60 -6.73 -36.89
N ALA A 744 7.80 -6.20 -36.70
CA ALA A 744 8.05 -5.06 -35.79
C ALA A 744 8.21 -3.73 -36.54
N ALA A 745 8.50 -3.78 -37.86
CA ALA A 745 8.73 -2.61 -38.69
C ALA A 745 7.49 -2.20 -39.48
N GLY A 746 6.58 -3.13 -39.84
CA GLY A 746 5.24 -2.87 -40.38
C GLY A 746 4.25 -2.73 -39.26
#